data_f4b54cde2258fe17d07ff6468007fd1a
#
_entry.id   f4b54cde2258fe17d07ff6468007fd1a
#
_cell.length_a   1.000
_cell.length_b   1.000
_cell.length_c   1.000
_cell.angle_alpha   90.00
_cell.angle_beta   90.00
_cell.angle_gamma   90.00
#
_symmetry.space_group_name_H-M   'P 1'
#
loop_
_entity.id
_entity.type
_entity.pdbx_description
1 polymer ?
#
loop_
_entity_poly.entity_id
_entity_poly.type
_entity_poly.pdbx_seq_one_letter_code
_entity_poly.pdbx_strand_id
1 'polypeptide(L)'
;MSFKLKLSFLVIAGACFCCGAQAENLNSEKAVPHKAEPAGSTGKQVQTAGPAANGTAAADPKQTKPQSPAKQPAAAKRNAKRTPFSKFKKECYAGVPEVDQSEFDSRTTPVNILSDEANTADKNNISFRGNVKITQGNRTMDADYTQFNRTNQKFNAYGNINYRDGYISIRDASEVESSIRNKTLSVTDPKYQLHGSPARGEASKADYNQLEKSYHLEKATFTTCQENAETWHLEATTVNIDEDEVFGEAWNASLWLYRIPIFYLPYINFPIRNERKTGFLYPEIGYSGNDGFKMTAPFYWNIAPNYDYTLTPTWMGHRGLHLSNEFRYMISPRHTGDIIYEYTAHDKLAEKEDGIDSSRWYKHWSHRSSFLNGKLSLFANYNKVREKDYNYFNDYTKQSGSTDKVVQSLGMVYSPFNFTTVSVKAENYQMLINTSLKPFEVLPQITVKNFTPLPGMSLYNTFEFANFSHSSENKQNGNFEGKRYHLQSKLQLPLIQQPFFQLDSNLRMMFTHYDQTVLGDQLLSYYTRRGFTNIASSVNRFIPTFQIQARLIMDNDFSLFGHNFSQSLEPIIQYYYAPYRNQDDIGLYDTTNIVQDYFFIFDDNKYAGIDRITDDNRLSTGFVSRISDENGIERAIFSLGLAYYLREGKVKLYPKYNEPNRRRSFLNASLDLKPFNNVLYNGSLVYNTEDRYLDRASSVLEYNSDNWVAQLNYRYTRNGNMTMFGNEIIDMRQLGLLTKFSFSDRLSMVLGYYQDLEQKRAIDRVIKLRYEDCCWRFSAYAEQVYEPDNRRKIADLDTKFGIQFEMKGLATLGAKDISDTMDTRLLPYSRPFNLSEN
;
A
#
# COMPACT_ATOMS: atom_id res chain seq x y z
N MET A 1 -30.50 -27.28 -43.34
CA MET A 1 -29.22 -26.72 -43.80
C MET A 1 -28.76 -25.69 -42.80
N SER A 2 -27.69 -25.95 -42.04
CA SER A 2 -27.29 -25.02 -40.96
C SER A 2 -26.41 -23.93 -41.55
N PHE A 3 -26.91 -22.70 -41.57
CA PHE A 3 -26.13 -21.51 -41.87
C PHE A 3 -25.21 -21.22 -40.68
N LYS A 4 -23.93 -21.53 -40.83
CA LYS A 4 -22.92 -21.04 -39.91
C LYS A 4 -22.55 -19.62 -40.29
N LEU A 5 -23.31 -18.64 -39.83
CA LEU A 5 -22.82 -17.28 -39.72
C LEU A 5 -22.14 -17.14 -38.33
N LYS A 6 -20.81 -17.29 -38.29
CA LYS A 6 -20.04 -16.89 -37.18
C LYS A 6 -19.80 -15.38 -37.31
N LEU A 7 -20.64 -14.58 -36.70
CA LEU A 7 -20.45 -13.18 -36.47
C LEU A 7 -19.90 -12.96 -35.04
N SER A 8 -18.81 -13.62 -34.69
CA SER A 8 -18.15 -13.46 -33.37
C SER A 8 -17.13 -12.33 -33.35
N PHE A 9 -17.39 -11.27 -34.11
CA PHE A 9 -16.31 -10.56 -34.73
C PHE A 9 -15.85 -9.24 -34.08
N LEU A 10 -16.77 -8.50 -33.58
CA LEU A 10 -16.45 -7.20 -33.06
C LEU A 10 -16.21 -7.18 -31.55
N VAL A 11 -16.38 -8.32 -30.90
CA VAL A 11 -16.12 -8.48 -29.45
C VAL A 11 -14.71 -8.09 -29.06
N ILE A 12 -13.74 -8.34 -29.94
CA ILE A 12 -12.33 -8.19 -29.61
C ILE A 12 -11.83 -6.77 -29.85
N ALA A 13 -12.33 -6.06 -30.87
CA ALA A 13 -11.94 -4.67 -31.11
C ALA A 13 -12.28 -3.78 -29.91
N GLY A 14 -13.38 -4.05 -29.23
CA GLY A 14 -13.78 -3.28 -28.07
C GLY A 14 -13.23 -3.76 -26.72
N ALA A 15 -13.01 -5.07 -26.56
CA ALA A 15 -12.36 -5.59 -25.35
C ALA A 15 -10.93 -5.06 -25.19
N CYS A 16 -10.28 -4.75 -26.31
CA CYS A 16 -8.91 -4.27 -26.34
C CYS A 16 -8.70 -2.87 -25.76
N PHE A 17 -9.70 -2.02 -25.84
CA PHE A 17 -9.63 -0.67 -25.29
C PHE A 17 -10.01 -0.60 -23.79
N CYS A 18 -10.72 -1.60 -23.27
CA CYS A 18 -11.20 -1.62 -21.89
C CYS A 18 -10.23 -2.22 -20.89
N CYS A 19 -9.20 -2.94 -21.32
CA CYS A 19 -8.25 -3.60 -20.41
C CYS A 19 -7.20 -2.66 -19.77
N GLY A 20 -7.28 -1.36 -19.98
CA GLY A 20 -6.44 -0.38 -19.29
C GLY A 20 -6.97 0.14 -17.96
N ALA A 21 -8.18 -0.20 -17.55
CA ALA A 21 -8.81 0.30 -16.34
C ALA A 21 -9.17 -0.85 -15.40
N GLN A 22 -8.41 -0.97 -14.33
CA GLN A 22 -8.73 -1.59 -13.03
C GLN A 22 -9.84 -2.66 -13.04
N ALA A 23 -9.43 -3.91 -12.91
CA ALA A 23 -10.30 -4.96 -12.41
C ALA A 23 -10.61 -4.69 -10.92
N GLU A 24 -11.64 -3.90 -10.65
CA GLU A 24 -12.33 -3.94 -9.39
C GLU A 24 -13.35 -5.08 -9.42
N ASN A 25 -13.09 -6.05 -8.60
CA ASN A 25 -13.92 -7.15 -8.14
C ASN A 25 -15.40 -7.11 -8.54
N LEU A 26 -15.79 -8.06 -9.38
CA LEU A 26 -17.10 -8.65 -9.36
C LEU A 26 -16.93 -10.16 -9.18
N ASN A 27 -16.94 -10.58 -7.92
CA ASN A 27 -17.14 -11.98 -7.55
C ASN A 27 -18.56 -12.40 -7.90
N SER A 28 -18.70 -13.38 -8.77
CA SER A 28 -19.80 -14.31 -8.75
C SER A 28 -19.26 -15.74 -8.83
N GLU A 29 -19.61 -16.49 -7.80
CA GLU A 29 -19.30 -17.90 -7.59
C GLU A 29 -19.76 -18.83 -8.70
N LYS A 30 -18.96 -19.84 -8.92
CA LYS A 30 -19.17 -21.27 -9.08
C LYS A 30 -18.48 -21.87 -10.32
N ALA A 31 -17.48 -22.66 -10.09
CA ALA A 31 -17.37 -24.06 -10.49
C ALA A 31 -16.05 -24.71 -10.05
N VAL A 32 -16.12 -25.88 -9.64
CA VAL A 32 -15.41 -26.91 -8.91
C VAL A 32 -14.28 -27.58 -9.73
N PRO A 33 -13.41 -28.45 -9.19
CA PRO A 33 -12.03 -28.14 -8.81
C PRO A 33 -10.97 -28.91 -9.60
N HIS A 34 -9.76 -28.37 -9.68
CA HIS A 34 -8.57 -29.21 -9.71
C HIS A 34 -7.45 -28.58 -8.89
N LYS A 35 -6.89 -29.43 -8.03
CA LYS A 35 -5.84 -29.20 -7.05
C LYS A 35 -4.58 -28.56 -7.62
N ALA A 36 -4.13 -27.52 -6.98
CA ALA A 36 -2.75 -27.25 -6.61
C ALA A 36 -2.69 -26.06 -5.65
N GLU A 37 -2.15 -26.27 -4.48
CA GLU A 37 -1.92 -25.32 -3.39
C GLU A 37 -0.72 -24.41 -3.65
N PRO A 38 -0.46 -23.50 -2.70
CA PRO A 38 -0.82 -22.10 -2.73
C PRO A 38 0.41 -21.17 -2.70
N ALA A 39 0.26 -19.93 -3.07
CA ALA A 39 1.10 -18.84 -2.54
C ALA A 39 0.41 -17.51 -2.75
N GLY A 40 -0.28 -17.06 -1.72
CA GLY A 40 -0.66 -15.68 -1.59
C GLY A 40 0.52 -14.85 -1.11
N SER A 41 0.82 -13.75 -1.77
CA SER A 41 1.63 -12.68 -1.20
C SER A 41 1.06 -11.34 -1.63
N THR A 42 0.25 -10.78 -0.77
CA THR A 42 -0.08 -9.36 -0.77
C THR A 42 1.16 -8.60 -0.34
N GLY A 43 1.76 -7.87 -1.27
CA GLY A 43 2.81 -6.90 -0.97
C GLY A 43 2.23 -5.72 -0.18
N LYS A 44 2.41 -5.72 1.13
CA LYS A 44 2.36 -4.49 1.93
C LYS A 44 3.76 -3.96 2.08
N GLN A 45 3.94 -2.72 1.70
CA GLN A 45 5.14 -1.93 1.98
C GLN A 45 5.45 -1.98 3.48
N VAL A 46 6.66 -2.41 3.78
CA VAL A 46 7.20 -2.39 5.14
C VAL A 46 7.79 -1.01 5.37
N GLN A 47 7.10 -0.19 6.14
CA GLN A 47 7.76 0.91 6.85
C GLN A 47 8.71 0.31 7.87
N THR A 48 9.98 0.61 7.74
CA THR A 48 10.98 0.28 8.75
C THR A 48 10.80 1.20 9.95
N ALA A 49 9.93 0.83 10.87
CA ALA A 49 10.09 1.25 12.26
C ALA A 49 11.20 0.36 12.86
N GLY A 50 12.10 0.96 13.60
CA GLY A 50 13.14 0.24 14.33
C GLY A 50 12.57 -0.89 15.20
N PRO A 51 13.38 -1.86 15.59
CA PRO A 51 12.89 -3.11 16.13
C PRO A 51 12.16 -2.90 17.45
N ALA A 52 10.85 -3.00 17.42
CA ALA A 52 10.09 -3.28 18.62
C ALA A 52 10.20 -4.78 18.89
N ALA A 53 10.79 -5.10 19.99
CA ALA A 53 10.88 -6.47 20.45
C ALA A 53 9.50 -6.99 20.89
N ASN A 54 9.27 -8.25 20.55
CA ASN A 54 8.40 -9.23 21.18
C ASN A 54 6.88 -9.05 21.03
N GLY A 55 6.29 -9.74 20.18
CA GLY A 55 5.78 -11.07 19.99
C GLY A 55 5.22 -11.78 21.21
N THR A 56 3.90 -11.70 21.41
CA THR A 56 3.19 -12.71 22.18
C THR A 56 2.76 -13.83 21.23
N ALA A 57 3.24 -15.02 21.48
CA ALA A 57 2.86 -16.23 20.78
C ALA A 57 1.37 -16.53 21.03
N ALA A 58 0.59 -16.61 19.99
CA ALA A 58 -0.72 -17.23 20.02
C ALA A 58 -0.55 -18.75 20.20
N ALA A 59 -1.25 -19.30 21.18
CA ALA A 59 -1.33 -20.73 21.41
C ALA A 59 -2.19 -21.41 20.34
N ASP A 60 -1.67 -22.48 19.80
CA ASP A 60 -2.33 -23.37 18.84
C ASP A 60 -3.47 -24.15 19.54
N PRO A 61 -4.69 -24.21 19.00
CA PRO A 61 -5.74 -25.05 19.55
C PRO A 61 -5.61 -26.49 19.04
N LYS A 62 -5.65 -27.42 19.98
CA LYS A 62 -5.70 -28.86 19.79
C LYS A 62 -6.82 -29.30 18.82
N GLN A 63 -6.44 -30.17 17.88
CA GLN A 63 -7.36 -30.94 17.04
C GLN A 63 -8.33 -31.75 17.90
N THR A 64 -9.61 -31.48 17.75
CA THR A 64 -10.70 -32.39 18.11
C THR A 64 -11.44 -32.80 16.84
N LYS A 65 -11.78 -34.09 16.76
CA LYS A 65 -12.48 -34.76 15.64
C LYS A 65 -13.80 -34.07 15.26
N PRO A 66 -14.21 -34.14 13.98
CA PRO A 66 -15.40 -33.46 13.49
C PRO A 66 -16.69 -34.11 13.98
N GLN A 67 -17.53 -33.36 14.66
CA GLN A 67 -18.95 -33.63 14.81
C GLN A 67 -19.73 -32.99 13.65
N SER A 68 -20.78 -33.69 13.22
CA SER A 68 -21.67 -33.35 12.09
C SER A 68 -22.21 -31.93 12.14
N PRO A 69 -22.47 -31.30 10.97
CA PRO A 69 -22.87 -29.88 10.94
C PRO A 69 -24.32 -29.70 11.42
N ALA A 70 -24.47 -28.90 12.47
CA ALA A 70 -25.75 -28.32 12.84
C ALA A 70 -26.17 -27.29 11.77
N LYS A 71 -27.45 -27.36 11.37
CA LYS A 71 -28.06 -26.46 10.38
C LYS A 71 -27.82 -24.99 10.79
N GLN A 72 -27.09 -24.24 9.96
CA GLN A 72 -27.04 -22.80 10.06
C GLN A 72 -28.41 -22.17 9.84
N PRO A 73 -28.83 -21.18 10.64
CA PRO A 73 -30.01 -20.39 10.36
C PRO A 73 -29.82 -19.62 9.05
N ALA A 74 -30.87 -19.61 8.22
CA ALA A 74 -30.88 -18.90 6.95
C ALA A 74 -30.46 -17.44 7.16
N ALA A 75 -29.40 -17.04 6.45
CA ALA A 75 -28.95 -15.68 6.41
C ALA A 75 -30.10 -14.77 5.94
N ALA A 76 -30.56 -13.92 6.82
CA ALA A 76 -31.49 -12.85 6.48
C ALA A 76 -30.84 -11.99 5.40
N LYS A 77 -31.51 -11.89 4.24
CA LYS A 77 -31.12 -10.96 3.18
C LYS A 77 -31.11 -9.54 3.74
N ARG A 78 -29.98 -9.06 4.19
CA ARG A 78 -29.80 -7.66 4.51
C ARG A 78 -29.99 -6.87 3.21
N ASN A 79 -31.06 -6.08 3.16
CA ASN A 79 -31.17 -4.98 2.21
C ASN A 79 -30.04 -3.98 2.54
N ALA A 80 -28.88 -4.16 1.94
CA ALA A 80 -27.86 -3.13 1.94
C ALA A 80 -28.48 -1.90 1.28
N LYS A 81 -28.67 -0.83 2.04
CA LYS A 81 -29.03 0.49 1.49
C LYS A 81 -27.92 0.82 0.50
N ARG A 82 -28.29 0.84 -0.78
CA ARG A 82 -27.37 1.17 -1.88
C ARG A 82 -26.87 2.58 -1.65
N THR A 83 -25.54 2.73 -1.58
CA THR A 83 -24.86 4.03 -1.48
C THR A 83 -25.22 4.93 -2.66
N PRO A 84 -25.18 6.28 -2.50
CA PRO A 84 -25.38 7.23 -3.60
C PRO A 84 -24.50 6.95 -4.82
N PHE A 85 -23.29 6.49 -4.62
CA PHE A 85 -22.39 6.00 -5.67
C PHE A 85 -23.01 4.97 -6.63
N SER A 86 -23.94 4.15 -6.14
CA SER A 86 -24.62 3.16 -7.00
C SER A 86 -25.59 3.81 -7.98
N LYS A 87 -26.13 5.01 -7.67
CA LYS A 87 -27.07 5.74 -8.54
C LYS A 87 -26.33 6.39 -9.70
N PHE A 88 -25.22 7.07 -9.43
CA PHE A 88 -24.39 7.69 -10.48
C PHE A 88 -23.83 6.64 -11.46
N LYS A 89 -23.28 5.52 -10.96
CA LYS A 89 -22.86 4.40 -11.84
C LYS A 89 -24.01 3.91 -12.71
N LYS A 90 -25.21 3.79 -12.19
CA LYS A 90 -26.38 3.39 -12.99
C LYS A 90 -26.74 4.39 -14.07
N GLU A 91 -26.63 5.67 -13.79
CA GLU A 91 -26.87 6.74 -14.78
C GLU A 91 -25.82 6.67 -15.90
N CYS A 92 -24.53 6.45 -15.56
CA CYS A 92 -23.45 6.36 -16.55
C CYS A 92 -23.52 5.11 -17.44
N TYR A 93 -24.12 4.03 -16.96
CA TYR A 93 -24.33 2.80 -17.73
C TYR A 93 -25.78 2.70 -18.27
N ALA A 94 -26.56 3.75 -18.15
CA ALA A 94 -27.91 3.78 -18.72
C ALA A 94 -27.83 3.64 -20.24
N GLY A 95 -28.51 2.62 -20.78
CA GLY A 95 -28.48 2.31 -22.22
C GLY A 95 -27.34 1.40 -22.67
N VAL A 96 -26.36 1.07 -21.81
CA VAL A 96 -25.35 0.04 -22.12
C VAL A 96 -25.98 -1.34 -21.95
N PRO A 97 -26.02 -2.19 -23.00
CA PRO A 97 -26.54 -3.55 -22.88
C PRO A 97 -25.74 -4.40 -21.91
N GLU A 98 -26.40 -5.26 -21.14
CA GLU A 98 -25.72 -6.23 -20.31
C GLU A 98 -25.10 -7.36 -21.16
N VAL A 99 -23.99 -7.94 -20.67
CA VAL A 99 -23.34 -9.09 -21.32
C VAL A 99 -24.23 -10.32 -21.16
N ASP A 100 -24.63 -10.93 -22.27
CA ASP A 100 -25.36 -12.20 -22.29
C ASP A 100 -24.41 -13.37 -22.54
N GLN A 101 -24.08 -14.09 -21.49
CA GLN A 101 -23.18 -15.25 -21.52
C GLN A 101 -23.91 -16.58 -21.85
N SER A 102 -25.16 -16.52 -22.32
CA SER A 102 -25.86 -17.75 -22.71
C SER A 102 -25.13 -18.45 -23.86
N GLU A 103 -24.56 -19.61 -23.56
CA GLU A 103 -23.89 -20.42 -24.56
C GLU A 103 -24.93 -21.23 -25.39
N PHE A 104 -24.76 -21.22 -26.69
CA PHE A 104 -25.50 -22.08 -27.57
C PHE A 104 -24.57 -22.72 -28.64
N ASP A 105 -24.83 -23.95 -29.02
CA ASP A 105 -24.07 -24.56 -30.11
C ASP A 105 -24.61 -24.07 -31.45
N SER A 106 -23.85 -23.22 -32.12
CA SER A 106 -24.20 -22.67 -33.44
C SER A 106 -24.34 -23.71 -34.55
N ARG A 107 -23.91 -24.96 -34.31
CA ARG A 107 -24.06 -26.08 -35.27
C ARG A 107 -25.42 -26.73 -35.17
N THR A 108 -26.00 -26.76 -33.99
CA THR A 108 -27.28 -27.45 -33.70
C THR A 108 -28.43 -26.47 -33.54
N THR A 109 -28.18 -25.22 -33.19
CA THR A 109 -29.21 -24.18 -33.02
C THR A 109 -29.69 -23.69 -34.38
N PRO A 110 -30.99 -23.77 -34.69
CA PRO A 110 -31.53 -23.38 -35.98
C PRO A 110 -31.40 -21.87 -36.20
N VAL A 111 -31.18 -21.48 -37.45
CA VAL A 111 -31.28 -20.09 -37.91
C VAL A 111 -32.71 -19.84 -38.38
N ASN A 112 -33.39 -18.91 -37.76
CA ASN A 112 -34.72 -18.45 -38.14
C ASN A 112 -34.60 -17.15 -38.93
N ILE A 113 -35.29 -17.08 -40.08
CA ILE A 113 -35.34 -15.86 -40.91
C ILE A 113 -36.82 -15.49 -41.10
N LEU A 114 -37.13 -14.24 -40.80
CA LEU A 114 -38.42 -13.62 -41.05
C LEU A 114 -38.19 -12.48 -42.05
N SER A 115 -39.07 -12.32 -43.01
CA SER A 115 -39.03 -11.27 -44.02
C SER A 115 -40.42 -11.06 -44.65
N ASP A 116 -40.66 -9.91 -45.22
CA ASP A 116 -41.92 -9.68 -45.96
C ASP A 116 -41.97 -10.47 -47.27
N GLU A 117 -40.84 -10.63 -47.96
CA GLU A 117 -40.71 -11.39 -49.20
C GLU A 117 -39.49 -12.31 -49.13
N ALA A 118 -39.65 -13.53 -49.66
CA ALA A 118 -38.56 -14.50 -49.83
C ALA A 118 -38.56 -15.02 -51.27
N ASN A 119 -37.47 -14.83 -52.00
CA ASN A 119 -37.26 -15.41 -53.30
C ASN A 119 -36.29 -16.56 -53.21
N THR A 120 -36.83 -17.76 -53.46
CA THR A 120 -36.10 -19.06 -53.46
C THR A 120 -36.17 -19.77 -54.80
N ALA A 121 -36.69 -19.09 -55.82
CA ALA A 121 -36.88 -19.70 -57.18
C ALA A 121 -35.54 -20.10 -57.83
N ASP A 122 -34.47 -19.32 -57.58
CA ASP A 122 -33.11 -19.69 -57.94
C ASP A 122 -32.48 -20.53 -56.82
N LYS A 123 -32.18 -21.81 -57.14
CA LYS A 123 -31.54 -22.73 -56.16
C LYS A 123 -30.18 -22.28 -55.70
N ASN A 124 -29.51 -21.41 -56.46
CA ASN A 124 -28.18 -20.89 -56.14
C ASN A 124 -28.23 -19.55 -55.40
N ASN A 125 -29.23 -18.70 -55.64
CA ASN A 125 -29.39 -17.39 -55.02
C ASN A 125 -30.70 -17.31 -54.23
N ILE A 126 -30.61 -17.19 -52.95
CA ILE A 126 -31.76 -17.00 -52.05
C ILE A 126 -31.71 -15.56 -51.58
N SER A 127 -32.80 -14.80 -51.70
CA SER A 127 -32.90 -13.44 -51.19
C SER A 127 -34.15 -13.25 -50.36
N PHE A 128 -34.03 -12.34 -49.36
CA PHE A 128 -35.10 -11.91 -48.50
C PHE A 128 -35.17 -10.41 -48.54
N ARG A 129 -36.35 -9.85 -48.58
CA ARG A 129 -36.58 -8.44 -48.67
C ARG A 129 -37.69 -7.98 -47.74
N GLY A 130 -37.49 -6.79 -47.18
CA GLY A 130 -38.41 -6.11 -46.29
C GLY A 130 -38.36 -6.66 -44.86
N ASN A 131 -38.05 -5.84 -43.88
CA ASN A 131 -38.01 -6.16 -42.45
C ASN A 131 -37.33 -7.53 -42.16
N VAL A 132 -36.20 -7.80 -42.84
CA VAL A 132 -35.47 -9.05 -42.67
C VAL A 132 -34.92 -9.18 -41.31
N LYS A 133 -35.36 -10.19 -40.54
CA LYS A 133 -34.85 -10.49 -39.21
C LYS A 133 -34.28 -11.91 -39.16
N ILE A 134 -33.01 -11.99 -38.84
CA ILE A 134 -32.28 -13.28 -38.73
C ILE A 134 -31.93 -13.50 -37.26
N THR A 135 -32.30 -14.64 -36.71
CA THR A 135 -32.02 -15.01 -35.30
C THR A 135 -31.38 -16.37 -35.19
N GLN A 136 -30.36 -16.51 -34.35
CA GLN A 136 -29.73 -17.74 -33.95
C GLN A 136 -29.22 -17.68 -32.49
N GLY A 137 -29.91 -18.36 -31.60
CA GLY A 137 -29.58 -18.24 -30.15
C GLY A 137 -29.76 -16.81 -29.65
N ASN A 138 -28.72 -16.24 -29.04
CA ASN A 138 -28.69 -14.84 -28.56
C ASN A 138 -28.23 -13.84 -29.66
N ARG A 139 -28.06 -14.28 -30.92
CA ARG A 139 -27.66 -13.43 -32.04
C ARG A 139 -28.88 -12.99 -32.84
N THR A 140 -28.95 -11.71 -33.13
CA THR A 140 -29.99 -11.13 -33.96
C THR A 140 -29.39 -10.19 -35.00
N MET A 141 -29.91 -10.22 -36.23
CA MET A 141 -29.57 -9.26 -37.26
C MET A 141 -30.84 -8.79 -37.95
N ASP A 142 -31.03 -7.51 -38.06
CA ASP A 142 -32.11 -6.87 -38.83
C ASP A 142 -31.48 -6.18 -40.06
N ALA A 143 -32.14 -6.24 -41.23
CA ALA A 143 -31.69 -5.60 -42.47
C ALA A 143 -32.88 -5.34 -43.41
N ASP A 144 -32.73 -4.45 -44.38
CA ASP A 144 -33.77 -4.21 -45.38
C ASP A 144 -33.77 -5.28 -46.46
N TYR A 145 -32.60 -5.78 -46.84
CA TYR A 145 -32.44 -6.81 -47.87
C TYR A 145 -31.26 -7.71 -47.53
N THR A 146 -31.43 -9.02 -47.72
CA THR A 146 -30.34 -9.99 -47.60
C THR A 146 -30.30 -10.96 -48.75
N GLN A 147 -29.10 -11.36 -49.19
CA GLN A 147 -28.88 -12.30 -50.27
C GLN A 147 -27.85 -13.33 -49.87
N PHE A 148 -28.13 -14.58 -50.17
CA PHE A 148 -27.20 -15.71 -49.99
C PHE A 148 -26.99 -16.44 -51.32
N ASN A 149 -25.72 -16.52 -51.74
CA ASN A 149 -25.32 -17.30 -52.89
C ASN A 149 -24.68 -18.63 -52.44
N ARG A 150 -25.32 -19.75 -52.78
CA ARG A 150 -24.88 -21.11 -52.40
C ARG A 150 -23.61 -21.57 -53.10
N THR A 151 -23.39 -21.12 -54.36
CA THR A 151 -22.25 -21.54 -55.17
C THR A 151 -20.93 -21.01 -54.63
N ASN A 152 -20.88 -19.75 -54.29
CA ASN A 152 -19.68 -19.09 -53.75
C ASN A 152 -19.71 -18.93 -52.22
N GLN A 153 -20.84 -19.34 -51.62
CA GLN A 153 -21.05 -19.24 -50.15
C GLN A 153 -20.90 -17.81 -49.63
N LYS A 154 -21.35 -16.81 -50.38
CA LYS A 154 -21.39 -15.44 -49.99
C LYS A 154 -22.75 -15.06 -49.40
N PHE A 155 -22.72 -14.28 -48.31
CA PHE A 155 -23.90 -13.68 -47.72
C PHE A 155 -23.70 -12.16 -47.75
N ASN A 156 -24.68 -11.43 -48.28
CA ASN A 156 -24.69 -9.98 -48.28
C ASN A 156 -25.98 -9.49 -47.61
N ALA A 157 -25.87 -8.40 -46.85
CA ALA A 157 -27.00 -7.67 -46.30
C ALA A 157 -26.84 -6.19 -46.60
N TYR A 158 -27.96 -5.53 -46.85
CA TYR A 158 -28.01 -4.12 -47.24
C TYR A 158 -29.13 -3.37 -46.50
N GLY A 159 -28.86 -2.13 -46.20
CA GLY A 159 -29.80 -1.15 -45.65
C GLY A 159 -30.10 -1.36 -44.14
N ASN A 160 -29.98 -0.32 -43.37
CA ASN A 160 -30.34 -0.24 -41.94
C ASN A 160 -29.96 -1.49 -41.11
N ILE A 161 -28.72 -1.95 -41.27
CA ILE A 161 -28.31 -3.24 -40.63
C ILE A 161 -28.03 -2.99 -39.17
N ASN A 162 -28.79 -3.73 -38.34
CA ASN A 162 -28.57 -3.76 -36.89
C ASN A 162 -28.23 -5.19 -36.48
N TYR A 163 -27.09 -5.37 -35.83
CA TYR A 163 -26.62 -6.65 -35.31
C TYR A 163 -26.42 -6.59 -33.82
N ARG A 164 -26.78 -7.66 -33.15
CA ARG A 164 -26.56 -7.82 -31.71
C ARG A 164 -26.19 -9.27 -31.39
N ASP A 165 -25.20 -9.46 -30.56
CA ASP A 165 -24.91 -10.74 -29.89
C ASP A 165 -24.74 -10.54 -28.39
N GLY A 166 -24.20 -11.56 -27.70
CA GLY A 166 -23.99 -11.46 -26.23
C GLY A 166 -22.99 -10.40 -25.78
N TYR A 167 -22.17 -9.86 -26.66
CA TYR A 167 -21.02 -9.00 -26.29
C TYR A 167 -20.99 -7.66 -26.99
N ILE A 168 -21.64 -7.54 -28.15
CA ILE A 168 -21.61 -6.32 -28.97
C ILE A 168 -22.94 -6.06 -29.65
N SER A 169 -23.23 -4.80 -29.87
CA SER A 169 -24.27 -4.31 -30.79
C SER A 169 -23.63 -3.45 -31.86
N ILE A 170 -24.00 -3.68 -33.10
CA ILE A 170 -23.72 -2.82 -34.27
C ILE A 170 -25.04 -2.21 -34.70
N ARG A 171 -25.05 -0.94 -35.00
CA ARG A 171 -26.21 -0.18 -35.46
C ARG A 171 -25.88 0.58 -36.74
N ASP A 172 -26.89 0.82 -37.52
CA ASP A 172 -26.89 1.71 -38.69
C ASP A 172 -25.83 1.33 -39.75
N ALA A 173 -25.36 0.08 -39.82
CA ALA A 173 -24.43 -0.31 -40.86
C ALA A 173 -25.14 -0.31 -42.22
N SER A 174 -24.44 0.16 -43.25
CA SER A 174 -25.01 0.28 -44.62
C SER A 174 -24.95 -1.04 -45.43
N GLU A 175 -23.86 -1.80 -45.24
CA GLU A 175 -23.63 -3.05 -45.95
C GLU A 175 -22.84 -4.04 -45.07
N VAL A 176 -23.21 -5.32 -45.19
CA VAL A 176 -22.43 -6.44 -44.63
C VAL A 176 -22.18 -7.45 -45.74
N GLU A 177 -20.91 -7.76 -46.01
CA GLU A 177 -20.48 -8.80 -46.91
C GLU A 177 -19.76 -9.91 -46.13
N SER A 178 -20.20 -11.14 -46.24
CA SER A 178 -19.58 -12.28 -45.58
C SER A 178 -19.30 -13.39 -46.54
N SER A 179 -18.07 -13.94 -46.57
CA SER A 179 -17.70 -15.11 -47.34
C SER A 179 -17.45 -16.29 -46.42
N ILE A 180 -18.37 -17.26 -46.43
CA ILE A 180 -18.23 -18.47 -45.62
C ILE A 180 -17.05 -19.33 -46.09
N ARG A 181 -16.80 -19.34 -47.42
CA ARG A 181 -15.67 -20.05 -48.02
C ARG A 181 -14.31 -19.47 -47.61
N ASN A 182 -14.18 -18.15 -47.73
CA ASN A 182 -12.92 -17.45 -47.40
C ASN A 182 -12.82 -17.08 -45.91
N LYS A 183 -13.91 -17.27 -45.18
CA LYS A 183 -14.02 -16.90 -43.74
C LYS A 183 -13.72 -15.42 -43.49
N THR A 184 -14.20 -14.56 -44.37
CA THR A 184 -14.06 -13.12 -44.26
C THR A 184 -15.41 -12.45 -44.02
N LEU A 185 -15.37 -11.31 -43.37
CA LEU A 185 -16.50 -10.40 -43.14
C LEU A 185 -16.04 -8.97 -43.34
N SER A 186 -16.87 -8.19 -44.00
CA SER A 186 -16.73 -6.75 -44.16
C SER A 186 -18.04 -6.08 -43.74
N VAL A 187 -17.93 -5.02 -42.99
CA VAL A 187 -19.07 -4.16 -42.52
C VAL A 187 -18.75 -2.74 -42.86
N THR A 188 -19.66 -2.09 -43.59
CA THR A 188 -19.52 -0.70 -43.98
C THR A 188 -20.35 0.21 -43.06
N ASP A 189 -19.76 1.33 -42.62
CA ASP A 189 -20.30 2.33 -41.70
C ASP A 189 -20.86 1.75 -40.36
N PRO A 190 -20.18 0.80 -39.66
CA PRO A 190 -20.70 0.29 -38.40
C PRO A 190 -20.58 1.30 -37.29
N LYS A 191 -21.66 1.50 -36.51
CA LYS A 191 -21.61 2.10 -35.17
C LYS A 191 -21.68 0.99 -34.12
N TYR A 192 -20.65 0.85 -33.33
CA TYR A 192 -20.56 -0.26 -32.37
C TYR A 192 -20.68 0.18 -30.92
N GLN A 193 -21.29 -0.67 -30.08
CA GLN A 193 -21.39 -0.53 -28.63
C GLN A 193 -21.06 -1.87 -27.99
N LEU A 194 -20.10 -1.88 -27.06
CA LEU A 194 -19.78 -3.07 -26.28
C LEU A 194 -20.79 -3.26 -25.14
N HIS A 195 -21.13 -4.51 -24.87
CA HIS A 195 -21.99 -4.87 -23.75
C HIS A 195 -21.19 -4.90 -22.42
N GLY A 196 -21.82 -4.49 -21.35
CA GLY A 196 -21.19 -4.42 -20.03
C GLY A 196 -20.13 -3.31 -19.87
N SER A 197 -19.86 -2.54 -20.92
CA SER A 197 -18.89 -1.45 -20.95
C SER A 197 -19.48 -0.23 -21.68
N PRO A 198 -19.21 1.00 -21.25
CA PRO A 198 -19.61 2.21 -21.96
C PRO A 198 -18.82 2.42 -23.26
N ALA A 199 -17.88 1.55 -23.59
CA ALA A 199 -17.03 1.67 -24.78
C ALA A 199 -17.83 1.54 -26.09
N ARG A 200 -17.70 2.54 -26.95
CA ARG A 200 -18.39 2.65 -28.24
C ARG A 200 -17.54 3.40 -29.27
N GLY A 201 -17.95 3.32 -30.49
CA GLY A 201 -17.34 4.06 -31.59
C GLY A 201 -18.01 3.76 -32.93
N GLU A 202 -17.41 4.28 -33.99
CA GLU A 202 -17.82 4.06 -35.38
C GLU A 202 -16.59 3.85 -36.27
N ALA A 203 -16.79 3.28 -37.44
CA ALA A 203 -15.76 3.15 -38.46
C ALA A 203 -16.39 3.33 -39.84
N SER A 204 -15.63 3.76 -40.84
CA SER A 204 -16.13 3.75 -42.22
C SER A 204 -16.18 2.33 -42.80
N LYS A 205 -15.28 1.49 -42.35
CA LYS A 205 -15.24 0.08 -42.75
C LYS A 205 -14.57 -0.75 -41.65
N ALA A 206 -15.09 -1.96 -41.44
CA ALA A 206 -14.53 -2.96 -40.54
C ALA A 206 -14.43 -4.31 -41.24
N ASP A 207 -13.23 -4.75 -41.55
CA ASP A 207 -12.94 -6.03 -42.18
C ASP A 207 -12.41 -7.04 -41.14
N TYR A 208 -12.81 -8.27 -41.25
CA TYR A 208 -12.28 -9.38 -40.46
C TYR A 208 -11.92 -10.59 -41.32
N ASN A 209 -10.78 -11.15 -41.04
CA ASN A 209 -10.33 -12.41 -41.59
C ASN A 209 -10.21 -13.48 -40.47
N GLN A 210 -11.12 -14.48 -40.52
CA GLN A 210 -11.13 -15.54 -39.51
C GLN A 210 -9.95 -16.51 -39.63
N LEU A 211 -9.35 -16.64 -40.82
CA LEU A 211 -8.19 -17.54 -41.03
C LEU A 211 -6.94 -16.92 -40.37
N GLU A 212 -6.78 -15.64 -40.57
CA GLU A 212 -5.66 -14.84 -40.03
C GLU A 212 -5.97 -14.28 -38.63
N LYS A 213 -7.23 -14.40 -38.19
CA LYS A 213 -7.75 -13.83 -36.95
C LYS A 213 -7.44 -12.33 -36.81
N SER A 214 -7.52 -11.62 -37.93
CA SER A 214 -7.14 -10.21 -38.04
C SER A 214 -8.35 -9.33 -38.30
N TYR A 215 -8.34 -8.15 -37.69
CA TYR A 215 -9.29 -7.05 -37.91
C TYR A 215 -8.57 -5.87 -38.54
N HIS A 216 -9.22 -5.25 -39.50
CA HIS A 216 -8.79 -4.02 -40.14
C HIS A 216 -9.94 -3.04 -40.12
N LEU A 217 -9.75 -1.88 -39.45
CA LEU A 217 -10.76 -0.82 -39.39
C LEU A 217 -10.22 0.44 -40.04
N GLU A 218 -11.05 1.09 -40.84
CA GLU A 218 -10.76 2.37 -41.48
C GLU A 218 -11.54 3.50 -40.82
N LYS A 219 -10.89 4.65 -40.56
CA LYS A 219 -11.46 5.84 -39.93
C LYS A 219 -12.23 5.49 -38.65
N ALA A 220 -11.58 4.73 -37.80
CA ALA A 220 -12.18 4.24 -36.58
C ALA A 220 -12.17 5.28 -35.47
N THR A 221 -13.27 5.39 -34.73
CA THR A 221 -13.36 6.19 -33.51
C THR A 221 -13.57 5.30 -32.29
N PHE A 222 -13.19 5.82 -31.12
CA PHE A 222 -13.39 5.14 -29.84
C PHE A 222 -13.64 6.14 -28.73
N THR A 223 -14.65 5.90 -27.89
CA THR A 223 -14.92 6.67 -26.68
C THR A 223 -15.61 5.81 -25.62
N THR A 224 -15.54 6.21 -24.37
CA THR A 224 -16.38 5.68 -23.28
C THR A 224 -17.46 6.69 -22.83
N CYS A 225 -17.58 7.82 -23.51
CA CYS A 225 -18.60 8.80 -23.24
C CYS A 225 -19.97 8.35 -23.76
N GLN A 226 -21.04 8.79 -23.08
CA GLN A 226 -22.41 8.55 -23.56
C GLN A 226 -22.64 9.25 -24.91
N GLU A 227 -23.54 8.72 -25.73
CA GLU A 227 -23.79 9.19 -27.09
C GLU A 227 -24.17 10.67 -27.17
N ASN A 228 -24.93 11.15 -26.17
CA ASN A 228 -25.40 12.52 -26.12
C ASN A 228 -24.48 13.46 -25.32
N ALA A 229 -23.37 12.98 -24.77
CA ALA A 229 -22.47 13.73 -23.90
C ALA A 229 -21.01 13.41 -24.19
N GLU A 230 -20.65 13.35 -25.48
CA GLU A 230 -19.30 13.03 -25.90
C GLU A 230 -18.34 14.19 -25.60
N THR A 231 -17.49 13.99 -24.60
CA THR A 231 -16.47 14.95 -24.19
C THR A 231 -15.12 14.67 -24.84
N TRP A 232 -14.80 13.40 -25.05
CA TRP A 232 -13.56 12.99 -25.69
C TRP A 232 -13.77 11.76 -26.57
N HIS A 233 -12.99 11.66 -27.63
CA HIS A 233 -12.85 10.45 -28.44
C HIS A 233 -11.43 10.34 -29.00
N LEU A 234 -11.05 9.11 -29.31
CA LEU A 234 -9.91 8.79 -30.17
C LEU A 234 -10.41 8.61 -31.59
N GLU A 235 -9.64 9.10 -32.55
CA GLU A 235 -9.86 8.86 -33.98
C GLU A 235 -8.55 8.32 -34.59
N ALA A 236 -8.63 7.30 -35.44
CA ALA A 236 -7.49 6.76 -36.17
C ALA A 236 -7.86 6.51 -37.63
N THR A 237 -6.94 6.76 -38.55
CA THR A 237 -7.18 6.47 -39.97
C THR A 237 -7.25 4.98 -40.24
N THR A 238 -6.45 4.20 -39.54
CA THR A 238 -6.41 2.75 -39.65
C THR A 238 -6.14 2.11 -38.30
N VAL A 239 -6.88 1.06 -37.97
CA VAL A 239 -6.64 0.22 -36.79
C VAL A 239 -6.52 -1.23 -37.24
N ASN A 240 -5.40 -1.88 -36.90
CA ASN A 240 -5.14 -3.28 -37.16
C ASN A 240 -5.07 -4.03 -35.82
N ILE A 241 -5.78 -5.14 -35.73
CA ILE A 241 -5.79 -6.02 -34.57
C ILE A 241 -5.60 -7.46 -35.03
N ASP A 242 -4.62 -8.15 -34.50
CA ASP A 242 -4.42 -9.59 -34.68
C ASP A 242 -4.74 -10.28 -33.35
N GLU A 243 -5.68 -11.26 -33.35
CA GLU A 243 -6.06 -11.98 -32.13
C GLU A 243 -4.93 -12.83 -31.53
N ASP A 244 -3.97 -13.25 -32.32
CA ASP A 244 -2.84 -14.07 -31.89
C ASP A 244 -1.73 -13.15 -31.33
N GLU A 245 -1.73 -11.86 -31.66
CA GLU A 245 -0.85 -10.85 -31.10
C GLU A 245 -1.39 -10.31 -29.76
N VAL A 246 -0.50 -9.71 -28.98
CA VAL A 246 -0.85 -9.10 -27.70
C VAL A 246 -1.35 -7.65 -27.89
N PHE A 247 -1.13 -7.09 -29.07
CA PHE A 247 -1.28 -5.66 -29.34
C PHE A 247 -1.98 -5.39 -30.66
N GLY A 248 -2.87 -4.39 -30.65
CA GLY A 248 -3.35 -3.70 -31.84
C GLY A 248 -2.48 -2.51 -32.20
N GLU A 249 -2.60 -2.08 -33.43
CA GLU A 249 -1.90 -0.92 -34.00
C GLU A 249 -2.90 0.10 -34.52
N ALA A 250 -2.61 1.38 -34.28
CA ALA A 250 -3.41 2.46 -34.88
C ALA A 250 -2.47 3.49 -35.54
N TRP A 251 -2.86 3.94 -36.72
CA TRP A 251 -2.12 4.90 -37.52
C TRP A 251 -2.87 6.24 -37.56
N ASN A 252 -2.09 7.33 -37.49
CA ASN A 252 -2.62 8.71 -37.44
C ASN A 252 -3.67 8.88 -36.36
N ALA A 253 -3.34 8.37 -35.15
CA ALA A 253 -4.24 8.44 -34.01
C ALA A 253 -4.26 9.85 -33.44
N SER A 254 -5.44 10.43 -33.27
CA SER A 254 -5.67 11.72 -32.65
C SER A 254 -6.64 11.61 -31.48
N LEU A 255 -6.32 12.31 -30.40
CA LEU A 255 -7.19 12.43 -29.23
C LEU A 255 -7.89 13.78 -29.30
N TRP A 256 -9.19 13.74 -29.28
CA TRP A 256 -10.06 14.92 -29.34
C TRP A 256 -10.70 15.18 -27.99
N LEU A 257 -10.69 16.41 -27.54
CA LEU A 257 -11.46 16.91 -26.42
C LEU A 257 -12.53 17.89 -26.97
N TYR A 258 -13.78 17.49 -26.91
CA TYR A 258 -14.87 18.10 -27.67
C TYR A 258 -14.51 18.10 -29.16
N ARG A 259 -14.26 19.29 -29.73
CA ARG A 259 -13.93 19.50 -31.16
C ARG A 259 -12.46 19.91 -31.37
N ILE A 260 -11.63 19.82 -30.33
CA ILE A 260 -10.24 20.28 -30.37
C ILE A 260 -9.33 19.05 -30.33
N PRO A 261 -8.49 18.81 -31.34
CA PRO A 261 -7.47 17.77 -31.26
C PRO A 261 -6.38 18.23 -30.30
N ILE A 262 -6.26 17.52 -29.17
CA ILE A 262 -5.28 17.84 -28.12
C ILE A 262 -3.98 17.06 -28.23
N PHE A 263 -4.02 15.94 -28.95
CA PHE A 263 -2.86 15.08 -29.09
C PHE A 263 -2.93 14.29 -30.39
N TYR A 264 -1.78 14.12 -31.05
CA TYR A 264 -1.65 13.38 -32.30
C TYR A 264 -0.40 12.50 -32.26
N LEU A 265 -0.56 11.25 -32.69
CA LEU A 265 0.53 10.29 -32.92
C LEU A 265 0.40 9.68 -34.32
N PRO A 266 1.45 9.71 -35.15
CA PRO A 266 1.44 9.07 -36.45
C PRO A 266 1.26 7.55 -36.35
N TYR A 267 1.71 6.96 -35.26
CA TYR A 267 1.59 5.54 -34.95
C TYR A 267 1.48 5.33 -33.45
N ILE A 268 0.52 4.52 -33.04
CA ILE A 268 0.39 4.04 -31.66
C ILE A 268 0.02 2.56 -31.66
N ASN A 269 0.55 1.82 -30.72
CA ASN A 269 0.10 0.46 -30.46
C ASN A 269 -0.55 0.41 -29.06
N PHE A 270 -1.57 -0.41 -28.91
CA PHE A 270 -2.35 -0.54 -27.68
C PHE A 270 -2.52 -2.01 -27.29
N PRO A 271 -2.60 -2.36 -25.97
CA PRO A 271 -2.75 -3.74 -25.55
C PRO A 271 -4.16 -4.28 -25.86
N ILE A 272 -4.21 -5.48 -26.42
CA ILE A 272 -5.45 -6.24 -26.66
C ILE A 272 -5.74 -7.17 -25.48
N ARG A 273 -4.68 -7.61 -24.79
CA ARG A 273 -4.74 -8.47 -23.61
C ARG A 273 -4.09 -7.78 -22.45
N ASN A 274 -4.42 -8.20 -21.24
CA ASN A 274 -3.79 -7.68 -20.01
C ASN A 274 -2.35 -8.24 -19.85
N GLU A 275 -1.51 -7.98 -20.83
CA GLU A 275 -0.10 -8.37 -20.86
C GLU A 275 0.81 -7.13 -20.86
N ARG A 276 2.04 -7.32 -20.37
CA ARG A 276 3.01 -6.23 -20.31
C ARG A 276 3.54 -5.90 -21.70
N LYS A 277 3.68 -4.62 -21.99
CA LYS A 277 4.18 -4.14 -23.29
C LYS A 277 5.26 -3.08 -23.14
N THR A 278 6.24 -3.14 -24.07
CA THR A 278 7.21 -2.08 -24.29
C THR A 278 6.54 -0.84 -24.88
N GLY A 279 6.78 0.32 -24.30
CA GLY A 279 6.26 1.60 -24.80
C GLY A 279 6.36 2.72 -23.78
N PHE A 280 5.98 3.92 -24.20
CA PHE A 280 5.85 5.07 -23.30
C PHE A 280 4.66 4.87 -22.36
N LEU A 281 4.88 5.17 -21.10
CA LEU A 281 3.81 5.32 -20.12
C LEU A 281 3.28 6.76 -20.15
N TYR A 282 2.16 6.99 -19.47
CA TYR A 282 1.53 8.30 -19.46
C TYR A 282 2.45 9.37 -18.87
N PRO A 283 2.60 10.53 -19.54
CA PRO A 283 3.42 11.60 -19.02
C PRO A 283 2.74 12.29 -17.83
N GLU A 284 3.56 12.74 -16.88
CA GLU A 284 3.12 13.52 -15.73
C GLU A 284 3.59 14.98 -15.89
N ILE A 285 2.72 15.93 -15.58
CA ILE A 285 3.01 17.37 -15.63
C ILE A 285 2.63 18.01 -14.30
N GLY A 286 3.51 18.85 -13.76
CA GLY A 286 3.29 19.53 -12.50
C GLY A 286 4.12 20.80 -12.37
N TYR A 287 3.97 21.47 -11.24
CA TYR A 287 4.76 22.64 -10.86
C TYR A 287 5.02 22.64 -9.36
N SER A 288 6.23 22.98 -8.96
CA SER A 288 6.55 23.28 -7.55
C SER A 288 7.44 24.53 -7.48
N GLY A 289 7.44 25.20 -6.31
CA GLY A 289 8.31 26.33 -6.06
C GLY A 289 9.79 25.97 -6.24
N ASN A 290 10.18 24.78 -5.77
CA ASN A 290 11.56 24.30 -5.81
C ASN A 290 11.98 23.77 -7.19
N ASP A 291 11.14 22.96 -7.85
CA ASP A 291 11.49 22.32 -9.13
C ASP A 291 11.17 23.21 -10.36
N GLY A 292 10.28 24.19 -10.21
CA GLY A 292 9.66 24.88 -11.33
C GLY A 292 8.66 23.98 -12.06
N PHE A 293 8.50 24.21 -13.36
CA PHE A 293 7.71 23.32 -14.21
C PHE A 293 8.37 21.94 -14.32
N LYS A 294 7.59 20.89 -14.14
CA LYS A 294 8.05 19.50 -14.13
C LYS A 294 7.29 18.70 -15.20
N MET A 295 8.03 17.96 -15.99
CA MET A 295 7.49 17.03 -16.98
C MET A 295 8.23 15.71 -16.91
N THR A 296 7.49 14.62 -16.78
CA THR A 296 8.02 13.25 -16.68
C THR A 296 7.42 12.41 -17.81
N ALA A 297 8.24 11.66 -18.55
CA ALA A 297 7.80 10.81 -19.66
C ALA A 297 8.43 9.41 -19.55
N PRO A 298 7.87 8.50 -18.74
CA PRO A 298 8.46 7.19 -18.53
C PRO A 298 8.37 6.31 -19.78
N PHE A 299 9.42 5.54 -20.04
CA PHE A 299 9.48 4.51 -21.07
C PHE A 299 9.69 3.15 -20.41
N TYR A 300 8.76 2.25 -20.61
CA TYR A 300 8.78 0.89 -20.10
C TYR A 300 9.24 -0.10 -21.18
N TRP A 301 10.22 -0.93 -20.86
CA TRP A 301 10.73 -1.98 -21.73
C TRP A 301 10.45 -3.36 -21.13
N ASN A 302 9.55 -4.11 -21.76
CA ASN A 302 9.28 -5.51 -21.45
C ASN A 302 10.35 -6.38 -22.13
N ILE A 303 11.47 -6.61 -21.45
CA ILE A 303 12.61 -7.37 -22.01
C ILE A 303 12.23 -8.85 -22.16
N ALA A 304 11.58 -9.40 -21.13
CA ALA A 304 11.13 -10.78 -21.07
C ALA A 304 10.00 -10.90 -20.02
N PRO A 305 9.24 -12.00 -19.98
CA PRO A 305 8.18 -12.17 -18.97
C PRO A 305 8.64 -12.00 -17.53
N ASN A 306 9.91 -12.20 -17.27
CA ASN A 306 10.53 -12.14 -15.94
C ASN A 306 11.59 -11.04 -15.77
N TYR A 307 11.77 -10.19 -16.78
CA TYR A 307 12.69 -9.04 -16.76
C TYR A 307 12.02 -7.82 -17.38
N ASP A 308 12.04 -6.72 -16.70
CA ASP A 308 11.62 -5.45 -17.28
C ASP A 308 12.52 -4.28 -16.84
N TYR A 309 12.44 -3.21 -17.61
CA TYR A 309 13.21 -2.01 -17.37
C TYR A 309 12.34 -0.77 -17.62
N THR A 310 12.44 0.20 -16.73
CA THR A 310 11.75 1.48 -16.89
C THR A 310 12.76 2.62 -16.84
N LEU A 311 12.79 3.42 -17.90
CA LEU A 311 13.53 4.67 -17.95
C LEU A 311 12.55 5.81 -17.72
N THR A 312 12.78 6.62 -16.70
CA THR A 312 11.92 7.75 -16.35
C THR A 312 12.70 9.06 -16.42
N PRO A 313 12.79 9.71 -17.59
CA PRO A 313 13.30 11.05 -17.69
C PRO A 313 12.30 12.04 -17.09
N THR A 314 12.79 12.92 -16.23
CA THR A 314 12.04 14.01 -15.61
C THR A 314 12.77 15.31 -15.85
N TRP A 315 12.16 16.22 -16.59
CA TRP A 315 12.69 17.56 -16.77
C TRP A 315 12.08 18.50 -15.72
N MET A 316 12.93 19.25 -15.03
CA MET A 316 12.58 20.23 -14.01
C MET A 316 13.17 21.58 -14.36
N GLY A 317 12.35 22.62 -14.45
CA GLY A 317 12.74 23.95 -14.95
C GLY A 317 13.89 24.56 -14.15
N HIS A 318 13.88 24.45 -12.83
CA HIS A 318 14.89 25.02 -11.94
C HIS A 318 16.11 24.10 -11.74
N ARG A 319 16.00 22.79 -11.95
CA ARG A 319 17.07 21.82 -11.69
C ARG A 319 17.72 21.28 -12.95
N GLY A 320 16.95 20.90 -13.95
CA GLY A 320 17.43 20.26 -15.18
C GLY A 320 16.83 18.88 -15.41
N LEU A 321 17.59 18.01 -16.10
CA LEU A 321 17.14 16.67 -16.45
C LEU A 321 17.59 15.66 -15.40
N HIS A 322 16.63 14.98 -14.81
CA HIS A 322 16.81 13.83 -13.93
C HIS A 322 16.40 12.53 -14.64
N LEU A 323 17.22 11.50 -14.55
CA LEU A 323 17.00 10.19 -15.15
C LEU A 323 16.88 9.15 -14.05
N SER A 324 15.73 8.49 -13.94
CA SER A 324 15.54 7.31 -13.09
C SER A 324 15.48 6.06 -13.95
N ASN A 325 16.30 5.07 -13.62
CA ASN A 325 16.43 3.79 -14.31
C ASN A 325 16.05 2.70 -13.32
N GLU A 326 15.00 1.96 -13.58
CA GLU A 326 14.53 0.85 -12.77
C GLU A 326 14.61 -0.45 -13.59
N PHE A 327 15.39 -1.41 -13.13
CA PHE A 327 15.45 -2.76 -13.68
C PHE A 327 14.90 -3.74 -12.66
N ARG A 328 13.85 -4.48 -13.03
CA ARG A 328 13.24 -5.50 -12.18
C ARG A 328 13.47 -6.88 -12.77
N TYR A 329 13.72 -7.85 -11.89
CA TYR A 329 13.96 -9.23 -12.30
C TYR A 329 13.27 -10.22 -11.36
N MET A 330 12.80 -11.32 -11.96
CA MET A 330 12.22 -12.47 -11.28
C MET A 330 12.83 -13.74 -11.87
N ILE A 331 13.98 -14.17 -11.33
CA ILE A 331 14.65 -15.41 -11.77
C ILE A 331 13.72 -16.61 -11.61
N SER A 332 12.93 -16.58 -10.52
CA SER A 332 11.78 -17.47 -10.28
C SER A 332 10.82 -16.78 -9.31
N PRO A 333 9.60 -17.27 -9.07
CA PRO A 333 8.68 -16.69 -8.08
C PRO A 333 9.26 -16.58 -6.67
N ARG A 334 10.34 -17.33 -6.38
CA ARG A 334 11.05 -17.31 -5.09
C ARG A 334 12.32 -16.46 -5.08
N HIS A 335 12.73 -15.92 -6.23
CA HIS A 335 13.97 -15.17 -6.41
C HIS A 335 13.68 -13.92 -7.22
N THR A 336 13.46 -12.81 -6.53
CA THR A 336 13.05 -11.53 -7.12
C THR A 336 13.93 -10.40 -6.63
N GLY A 337 14.02 -9.35 -7.43
CA GLY A 337 14.70 -8.13 -7.01
C GLY A 337 14.55 -7.01 -8.02
N ASP A 338 15.03 -5.85 -7.63
CA ASP A 338 15.06 -4.64 -8.42
C ASP A 338 16.35 -3.87 -8.22
N ILE A 339 16.77 -3.14 -9.25
CA ILE A 339 17.90 -2.24 -9.25
C ILE A 339 17.40 -0.89 -9.74
N ILE A 340 17.63 0.16 -8.95
CA ILE A 340 17.32 1.52 -9.34
C ILE A 340 18.62 2.32 -9.39
N TYR A 341 18.83 3.03 -10.47
CA TYR A 341 19.89 4.00 -10.62
C TYR A 341 19.34 5.31 -11.10
N GLU A 342 19.43 6.31 -10.25
CA GLU A 342 18.98 7.66 -10.57
C GLU A 342 20.19 8.57 -10.75
N TYR A 343 20.10 9.50 -11.71
CA TYR A 343 21.19 10.39 -12.05
C TYR A 343 20.71 11.74 -12.57
N THR A 344 21.28 12.79 -12.01
CA THR A 344 21.18 14.16 -12.53
C THR A 344 22.60 14.64 -12.82
N ALA A 345 22.92 14.90 -14.08
CA ALA A 345 24.25 15.34 -14.46
C ALA A 345 24.57 16.75 -13.93
N HIS A 346 23.57 17.61 -13.91
CA HIS A 346 23.69 19.02 -13.56
C HIS A 346 22.42 19.55 -12.91
N ASP A 347 22.40 19.61 -11.57
CA ASP A 347 21.32 20.23 -10.80
C ASP A 347 21.66 21.71 -10.58
N LYS A 348 21.04 22.56 -11.41
CA LYS A 348 21.27 24.02 -11.40
C LYS A 348 20.90 24.67 -10.07
N LEU A 349 19.88 24.15 -9.37
CA LEU A 349 19.46 24.69 -8.09
C LEU A 349 20.47 24.34 -6.99
N ALA A 350 20.93 23.09 -6.94
CA ALA A 350 21.94 22.66 -5.97
C ALA A 350 23.28 23.38 -6.17
N GLU A 351 23.69 23.61 -7.41
CA GLU A 351 24.91 24.35 -7.72
C GLU A 351 24.84 25.81 -7.26
N LYS A 352 23.73 26.47 -7.56
CA LYS A 352 23.51 27.88 -7.22
C LYS A 352 23.43 28.11 -5.71
N GLU A 353 22.77 27.23 -4.99
CA GLU A 353 22.49 27.42 -3.56
C GLU A 353 23.62 26.93 -2.67
N ASP A 354 24.39 25.94 -3.08
CA ASP A 354 25.27 25.19 -2.21
C ASP A 354 26.74 25.19 -2.61
N GLY A 355 27.07 25.65 -3.83
CA GLY A 355 28.44 25.58 -4.36
C GLY A 355 28.98 24.15 -4.44
N ILE A 356 28.10 23.15 -4.45
CA ILE A 356 28.42 21.73 -4.51
C ILE A 356 28.48 21.29 -5.98
N ASP A 357 29.32 20.29 -6.25
CA ASP A 357 29.29 19.59 -7.51
C ASP A 357 27.85 19.19 -7.88
N SER A 358 27.37 19.74 -8.97
CA SER A 358 25.97 19.67 -9.42
C SER A 358 25.50 18.28 -9.83
N SER A 359 26.43 17.31 -9.98
CA SER A 359 26.03 15.93 -10.32
C SER A 359 25.51 15.22 -9.08
N ARG A 360 24.36 14.57 -9.22
CA ARG A 360 23.68 13.88 -8.14
C ARG A 360 23.27 12.47 -8.57
N TRP A 361 23.35 11.50 -7.67
CA TRP A 361 22.96 10.14 -7.98
C TRP A 361 22.48 9.36 -6.76
N TYR A 362 21.63 8.37 -7.04
CA TYR A 362 21.15 7.37 -6.09
C TYR A 362 21.27 5.98 -6.68
N LYS A 363 21.66 5.02 -5.85
CA LYS A 363 21.74 3.61 -6.19
C LYS A 363 20.92 2.81 -5.20
N HIS A 364 20.07 1.97 -5.72
CA HIS A 364 19.27 1.03 -4.96
C HIS A 364 19.38 -0.36 -5.57
N TRP A 365 19.49 -1.35 -4.72
CA TRP A 365 19.35 -2.75 -5.09
C TRP A 365 18.63 -3.49 -3.99
N SER A 366 17.48 -4.09 -4.32
CA SER A 366 16.80 -5.01 -3.44
C SER A 366 16.81 -6.42 -4.04
N HIS A 367 17.00 -7.41 -3.19
CA HIS A 367 16.95 -8.80 -3.58
C HIS A 367 16.34 -9.65 -2.48
N ARG A 368 15.48 -10.56 -2.87
CA ARG A 368 14.86 -11.53 -1.97
C ARG A 368 14.85 -12.91 -2.61
N SER A 369 15.38 -13.89 -1.87
CA SER A 369 15.45 -15.29 -2.32
C SER A 369 14.97 -16.22 -1.24
N SER A 370 14.31 -17.29 -1.63
CA SER A 370 13.85 -18.35 -0.74
C SER A 370 14.24 -19.72 -1.29
N PHE A 371 14.93 -20.49 -0.48
CA PHE A 371 15.47 -21.81 -0.79
C PHE A 371 14.93 -22.86 0.17
N LEU A 372 15.22 -24.14 -0.08
CA LEU A 372 14.89 -25.26 0.80
C LEU A 372 13.41 -25.29 1.20
N ASN A 373 12.51 -25.07 0.24
CA ASN A 373 11.07 -24.98 0.46
C ASN A 373 10.65 -23.96 1.53
N GLY A 374 11.30 -22.77 1.52
CA GLY A 374 11.01 -21.67 2.43
C GLY A 374 11.81 -21.69 3.74
N LYS A 375 12.58 -22.75 4.02
CA LYS A 375 13.39 -22.83 5.24
C LYS A 375 14.57 -21.87 5.27
N LEU A 376 15.09 -21.46 4.12
CA LEU A 376 16.18 -20.52 4.00
C LEU A 376 15.74 -19.32 3.16
N SER A 377 15.77 -18.14 3.74
CA SER A 377 15.50 -16.87 3.07
C SER A 377 16.74 -15.98 3.10
N LEU A 378 17.07 -15.40 1.96
CA LEU A 378 18.12 -14.40 1.82
C LEU A 378 17.48 -13.06 1.41
N PHE A 379 17.99 -11.98 1.93
CA PHE A 379 17.59 -10.63 1.52
C PHE A 379 18.79 -9.70 1.46
N ALA A 380 18.76 -8.81 0.50
CA ALA A 380 19.68 -7.70 0.37
C ALA A 380 18.86 -6.42 0.15
N ASN A 381 19.30 -5.34 0.76
CA ASN A 381 18.77 -4.00 0.54
C ASN A 381 19.95 -3.02 0.59
N TYR A 382 20.40 -2.59 -0.58
CA TYR A 382 21.50 -1.67 -0.72
C TYR A 382 20.99 -0.32 -1.20
N ASN A 383 21.25 0.73 -0.43
CA ASN A 383 20.90 2.10 -0.76
C ASN A 383 22.13 2.99 -0.57
N LYS A 384 22.44 3.79 -1.56
CA LYS A 384 23.51 4.77 -1.46
C LYS A 384 23.21 5.99 -2.31
N VAL A 385 23.31 7.17 -1.72
CA VAL A 385 23.34 8.46 -2.43
C VAL A 385 24.78 8.98 -2.52
N ARG A 386 24.99 10.01 -3.32
CA ARG A 386 26.26 10.70 -3.35
C ARG A 386 26.64 11.20 -1.96
N GLU A 387 27.91 11.15 -1.62
CA GLU A 387 28.42 11.63 -0.33
C GLU A 387 28.09 13.10 -0.12
N LYS A 388 27.64 13.43 1.09
CA LYS A 388 27.21 14.78 1.50
C LYS A 388 25.98 15.32 0.76
N ASP A 389 25.29 14.49 -0.02
CA ASP A 389 24.03 14.86 -0.63
C ASP A 389 22.87 14.63 0.35
N TYR A 390 22.72 15.56 1.29
CA TYR A 390 21.79 15.45 2.40
C TYR A 390 20.31 15.63 2.00
N ASN A 391 20.05 16.31 0.88
CA ASN A 391 18.70 16.64 0.43
C ASN A 391 18.21 15.77 -0.74
N TYR A 392 18.92 14.72 -1.11
CA TYR A 392 18.60 13.93 -2.31
C TYR A 392 17.14 13.48 -2.35
N PHE A 393 16.67 12.87 -1.27
CA PHE A 393 15.30 12.33 -1.20
C PHE A 393 14.22 13.41 -1.09
N ASN A 394 14.54 14.56 -0.53
CA ASN A 394 13.62 15.70 -0.51
C ASN A 394 13.44 16.28 -1.91
N ASP A 395 14.52 16.28 -2.72
CA ASP A 395 14.55 16.93 -4.02
C ASP A 395 13.97 16.03 -5.14
N TYR A 396 14.25 14.72 -5.13
CA TYR A 396 13.95 13.86 -6.27
C TYR A 396 12.94 12.74 -5.97
N THR A 397 13.10 12.04 -4.87
CA THR A 397 12.26 10.90 -4.53
C THR A 397 11.48 11.16 -3.26
N LYS A 398 10.16 11.25 -3.40
CA LYS A 398 9.28 11.29 -2.23
C LYS A 398 9.10 9.88 -1.63
N GLN A 399 10.18 9.10 -1.53
CA GLN A 399 10.09 7.87 -0.77
C GLN A 399 9.82 8.24 0.68
N SER A 400 8.70 7.78 1.20
CA SER A 400 8.32 7.85 2.61
C SER A 400 9.28 6.99 3.44
N GLY A 401 10.48 7.49 3.66
CA GLY A 401 11.53 6.87 4.45
C GLY A 401 12.21 7.88 5.34
N SER A 402 13.05 7.43 6.24
CA SER A 402 13.88 8.29 7.07
C SER A 402 14.69 9.24 6.17
N THR A 403 14.48 10.53 6.31
CA THR A 403 15.23 11.56 5.59
C THR A 403 16.60 11.82 6.20
N ASP A 404 16.93 11.17 7.31
CA ASP A 404 18.16 11.35 8.08
C ASP A 404 19.25 10.32 7.76
N LYS A 405 18.89 9.15 7.25
CA LYS A 405 19.85 8.09 6.90
C LYS A 405 19.30 7.12 5.87
N VAL A 406 20.18 6.51 5.09
CA VAL A 406 19.90 5.34 4.27
C VAL A 406 20.57 4.10 4.82
N VAL A 407 19.91 2.97 4.71
CA VAL A 407 20.32 1.69 5.28
C VAL A 407 20.80 0.77 4.17
N GLN A 408 21.93 0.12 4.40
CA GLN A 408 22.46 -0.97 3.59
C GLN A 408 22.42 -2.24 4.43
N SER A 409 21.67 -3.23 4.01
CA SER A 409 21.53 -4.47 4.78
C SER A 409 21.61 -5.71 3.90
N LEU A 410 22.30 -6.72 4.42
CA LEU A 410 22.34 -8.08 3.88
C LEU A 410 21.95 -9.03 4.99
N GLY A 411 21.06 -9.96 4.70
CA GLY A 411 20.61 -10.87 5.73
C GLY A 411 20.19 -12.24 5.21
N MET A 412 20.18 -13.16 6.17
CA MET A 412 19.77 -14.54 6.00
C MET A 412 18.90 -14.95 7.17
N VAL A 413 17.82 -15.67 6.90
CA VAL A 413 17.01 -16.36 7.92
C VAL A 413 16.92 -17.83 7.54
N TYR A 414 17.34 -18.70 8.44
CA TYR A 414 17.35 -20.14 8.24
C TYR A 414 16.60 -20.84 9.37
N SER A 415 15.62 -21.66 9.04
CA SER A 415 14.85 -22.48 9.98
C SER A 415 15.16 -23.97 9.75
N PRO A 416 16.29 -24.48 10.33
CA PRO A 416 16.73 -25.86 10.09
C PRO A 416 15.73 -26.88 10.65
N PHE A 417 15.19 -26.61 11.83
CA PHE A 417 14.26 -27.48 12.55
C PHE A 417 12.98 -26.70 12.90
N ASN A 418 11.92 -27.42 13.24
CA ASN A 418 10.75 -26.83 13.85
C ASN A 418 11.18 -26.08 15.12
N PHE A 419 10.66 -24.88 15.34
CA PHE A 419 10.93 -24.06 16.51
C PHE A 419 12.36 -23.50 16.65
N THR A 420 13.23 -23.67 15.66
CA THR A 420 14.58 -23.06 15.66
C THR A 420 14.77 -22.17 14.45
N THR A 421 15.19 -20.93 14.70
CA THR A 421 15.49 -19.95 13.65
C THR A 421 16.89 -19.37 13.87
N VAL A 422 17.70 -19.39 12.84
CA VAL A 422 19.01 -18.74 12.78
C VAL A 422 18.89 -17.55 11.85
N SER A 423 19.21 -16.36 12.32
CA SER A 423 19.31 -15.16 11.50
C SER A 423 20.72 -14.60 11.52
N VAL A 424 21.21 -14.22 10.35
CA VAL A 424 22.46 -13.49 10.18
C VAL A 424 22.15 -12.19 9.47
N LYS A 425 22.64 -11.07 10.00
CA LYS A 425 22.42 -9.74 9.45
C LYS A 425 23.74 -8.97 9.42
N ALA A 426 24.00 -8.26 8.33
CA ALA A 426 25.01 -7.23 8.21
C ALA A 426 24.32 -5.92 7.84
N GLU A 427 24.60 -4.84 8.54
CA GLU A 427 23.93 -3.56 8.37
C GLU A 427 24.91 -2.38 8.48
N ASN A 428 24.80 -1.47 7.52
CA ASN A 428 25.59 -0.25 7.45
C ASN A 428 24.67 0.94 7.16
N TYR A 429 25.12 2.16 7.49
CA TYR A 429 24.34 3.39 7.38
C TYR A 429 25.12 4.50 6.70
N GLN A 430 24.49 5.18 5.76
CA GLN A 430 24.94 6.47 5.26
C GLN A 430 24.03 7.57 5.84
N MET A 431 24.63 8.52 6.57
CA MET A 431 23.87 9.64 7.15
C MET A 431 23.56 10.67 6.07
N LEU A 432 22.31 11.14 6.08
CA LEU A 432 21.80 12.23 5.24
C LEU A 432 21.66 13.54 6.01
N ILE A 433 22.19 13.61 7.21
CA ILE A 433 22.27 14.81 8.03
C ILE A 433 23.73 15.02 8.48
N ASN A 434 24.13 16.26 8.56
CA ASN A 434 25.46 16.59 9.09
C ASN A 434 25.47 16.45 10.61
N THR A 435 25.78 15.27 11.10
CA THR A 435 25.86 14.94 12.52
C THR A 435 27.22 14.34 12.87
N SER A 436 27.70 14.68 14.07
CA SER A 436 28.89 14.03 14.63
C SER A 436 28.59 12.66 15.23
N LEU A 437 27.28 12.31 15.38
CA LEU A 437 26.85 11.03 15.88
C LEU A 437 26.42 10.15 14.71
N LYS A 438 27.17 9.12 14.48
CA LYS A 438 26.87 8.13 13.43
C LYS A 438 26.42 6.83 14.11
N PRO A 439 25.39 6.15 13.61
CA PRO A 439 25.01 4.82 14.10
C PRO A 439 26.16 3.84 13.92
N PHE A 440 26.21 2.84 14.79
CA PHE A 440 27.14 1.73 14.60
C PHE A 440 26.74 0.88 13.40
N GLU A 441 27.73 0.48 12.64
CA GLU A 441 27.56 -0.64 11.71
C GLU A 441 27.50 -1.94 12.51
N VAL A 442 26.69 -2.86 12.05
CA VAL A 442 26.55 -4.18 12.66
C VAL A 442 27.05 -5.24 11.67
N LEU A 443 28.28 -5.73 11.87
CA LEU A 443 28.98 -6.54 10.87
C LEU A 443 29.74 -7.71 11.50
N PRO A 444 29.15 -8.90 11.66
CA PRO A 444 27.75 -9.28 11.53
C PRO A 444 27.00 -9.27 12.86
N GLN A 445 25.67 -9.46 12.77
CA GLN A 445 24.83 -9.92 13.88
C GLN A 445 24.31 -11.34 13.57
N ILE A 446 24.53 -12.28 14.46
CA ILE A 446 24.05 -13.66 14.36
C ILE A 446 23.09 -13.88 15.53
N THR A 447 21.87 -14.28 15.26
CA THR A 447 20.89 -14.58 16.30
C THR A 447 20.30 -15.96 16.09
N VAL A 448 20.36 -16.79 17.12
CA VAL A 448 19.72 -18.10 17.15
C VAL A 448 18.58 -18.05 18.16
N LYS A 449 17.36 -18.29 17.72
CA LYS A 449 16.17 -18.40 18.57
C LYS A 449 15.66 -19.83 18.53
N ASN A 450 15.39 -20.35 19.70
CA ASN A 450 14.81 -21.69 19.86
C ASN A 450 13.63 -21.62 20.82
N PHE A 451 12.53 -22.25 20.44
CA PHE A 451 11.36 -22.45 21.27
C PHE A 451 11.22 -23.94 21.57
N THR A 452 11.17 -24.32 22.84
CA THR A 452 10.99 -25.72 23.26
C THR A 452 9.70 -25.81 24.06
N PRO A 453 8.63 -26.38 23.50
CA PRO A 453 7.40 -26.65 24.24
C PRO A 453 7.67 -27.83 25.18
N LEU A 454 7.37 -27.65 26.46
CA LEU A 454 7.46 -28.67 27.51
C LEU A 454 6.08 -28.88 28.13
N PRO A 455 5.78 -30.03 28.73
CA PRO A 455 4.51 -30.23 29.43
C PRO A 455 4.30 -29.18 30.53
N GLY A 456 3.25 -28.37 30.38
CA GLY A 456 2.90 -27.33 31.35
C GLY A 456 3.81 -26.11 31.40
N MET A 457 4.78 -25.97 30.46
CA MET A 457 5.70 -24.83 30.40
C MET A 457 6.29 -24.65 29.02
N SER A 458 6.91 -23.49 28.78
CA SER A 458 7.58 -23.18 27.52
C SER A 458 8.94 -22.57 27.79
N LEU A 459 9.98 -23.08 27.09
CA LEU A 459 11.34 -22.57 27.18
C LEU A 459 11.71 -21.81 25.87
N TYR A 460 12.11 -20.58 26.00
CA TYR A 460 12.58 -19.72 24.91
C TYR A 460 14.07 -19.43 25.13
N ASN A 461 14.91 -19.84 24.20
CA ASN A 461 16.32 -19.55 24.21
C ASN A 461 16.68 -18.59 23.06
N THR A 462 17.49 -17.59 23.35
CA THR A 462 18.07 -16.70 22.38
C THR A 462 19.57 -16.59 22.61
N PHE A 463 20.33 -16.88 21.58
CA PHE A 463 21.75 -16.56 21.51
C PHE A 463 21.95 -15.47 20.49
N GLU A 464 22.73 -14.43 20.79
CA GLU A 464 23.11 -13.37 19.88
C GLU A 464 24.61 -13.12 19.96
N PHE A 465 25.23 -13.01 18.79
CA PHE A 465 26.53 -12.40 18.60
C PHE A 465 26.35 -11.16 17.74
N ALA A 466 26.88 -10.02 18.15
CA ALA A 466 26.87 -8.79 17.37
C ALA A 466 28.23 -8.10 17.43
N ASN A 467 28.73 -7.69 16.26
CA ASN A 467 29.94 -6.91 16.14
C ASN A 467 29.59 -5.49 15.70
N PHE A 468 29.81 -4.54 16.57
CA PHE A 468 29.50 -3.12 16.38
C PHE A 468 30.80 -2.36 16.04
N SER A 469 30.81 -1.71 14.88
CA SER A 469 31.97 -0.97 14.37
C SER A 469 31.57 0.35 13.74
N HIS A 470 32.55 1.13 13.36
CA HIS A 470 32.39 2.30 12.52
C HIS A 470 33.13 2.07 11.19
N SER A 471 32.55 2.50 10.05
CA SER A 471 33.24 2.47 8.77
C SER A 471 34.49 3.33 8.81
N SER A 472 35.45 3.06 7.91
CA SER A 472 36.69 3.85 7.81
C SER A 472 36.45 5.36 7.68
N GLU A 473 35.39 5.75 6.99
CA GLU A 473 34.97 7.15 6.82
C GLU A 473 34.39 7.76 8.11
N ASN A 474 33.92 6.92 9.01
CA ASN A 474 33.22 7.29 10.24
C ASN A 474 34.05 7.06 11.50
N LYS A 475 35.24 6.47 11.38
CA LYS A 475 36.15 6.29 12.50
C LYS A 475 36.69 7.64 12.96
N GLN A 476 36.34 8.02 14.19
CA GLN A 476 36.85 9.22 14.84
C GLN A 476 37.53 8.82 16.14
N ASN A 477 38.63 9.46 16.45
CA ASN A 477 39.27 9.32 17.76
C ASN A 477 38.27 9.68 18.85
N GLY A 478 38.16 8.80 19.86
CA GLY A 478 37.24 8.96 20.97
C GLY A 478 35.87 8.31 20.79
N ASN A 479 35.59 7.65 19.62
CA ASN A 479 34.52 6.68 19.48
C ASN A 479 34.94 5.35 20.12
N PHE A 480 33.98 4.43 20.26
CA PHE A 480 34.24 3.07 20.70
C PHE A 480 33.60 2.05 19.77
N GLU A 481 34.13 0.87 19.76
CA GLU A 481 33.62 -0.29 19.00
C GLU A 481 33.47 -1.47 19.96
N GLY A 482 32.68 -2.49 19.62
CA GLY A 482 32.54 -3.62 20.54
C GLY A 482 31.89 -4.85 19.92
N LYS A 483 32.18 -5.98 20.53
CA LYS A 483 31.53 -7.26 20.26
C LYS A 483 30.65 -7.62 21.46
N ARG A 484 29.46 -8.10 21.18
CA ARG A 484 28.49 -8.53 22.18
C ARG A 484 28.14 -9.98 21.96
N TYR A 485 28.23 -10.76 23.03
CA TYR A 485 27.76 -12.14 23.11
C TYR A 485 26.66 -12.21 24.17
N HIS A 486 25.45 -12.53 23.75
CA HIS A 486 24.29 -12.55 24.63
C HIS A 486 23.60 -13.91 24.57
N LEU A 487 23.33 -14.47 25.75
CA LEU A 487 22.56 -15.69 25.93
C LEU A 487 21.38 -15.39 26.87
N GLN A 488 20.17 -15.63 26.40
CA GLN A 488 18.95 -15.50 27.19
C GLN A 488 18.17 -16.80 27.16
N SER A 489 17.76 -17.26 28.36
CA SER A 489 16.80 -18.34 28.52
C SER A 489 15.60 -17.83 29.31
N LYS A 490 14.40 -17.94 28.75
CA LYS A 490 13.12 -17.53 29.37
C LYS A 490 12.25 -18.78 29.53
N LEU A 491 11.96 -19.13 30.77
CA LEU A 491 11.01 -20.17 31.14
C LEU A 491 9.65 -19.49 31.43
N GLN A 492 8.63 -19.87 30.68
CA GLN A 492 7.26 -19.40 30.85
C GLN A 492 6.41 -20.52 31.48
N LEU A 493 5.77 -20.20 32.59
CA LEU A 493 4.97 -21.12 33.42
C LEU A 493 3.54 -20.58 33.51
N PRO A 494 2.58 -21.12 32.74
CA PRO A 494 1.16 -20.83 32.93
C PRO A 494 0.65 -21.61 34.15
N LEU A 495 0.66 -20.98 35.33
CA LEU A 495 0.37 -21.62 36.60
C LEU A 495 -1.11 -21.96 36.76
N ILE A 496 -2.00 -21.01 36.41
CA ILE A 496 -3.44 -21.18 36.45
C ILE A 496 -4.02 -20.60 35.14
N GLN A 497 -4.82 -21.38 34.45
CA GLN A 497 -5.45 -20.98 33.18
C GLN A 497 -6.95 -21.33 33.26
N GLN A 498 -7.68 -20.55 34.04
CA GLN A 498 -9.13 -20.61 34.09
C GLN A 498 -9.75 -19.51 33.24
N PRO A 499 -10.96 -19.66 32.69
CA PRO A 499 -11.61 -18.64 31.89
C PRO A 499 -11.73 -17.28 32.58
N PHE A 500 -11.92 -17.27 33.89
CA PHE A 500 -12.11 -16.05 34.69
C PHE A 500 -10.83 -15.60 35.41
N PHE A 501 -9.80 -16.45 35.52
CA PHE A 501 -8.55 -16.14 36.23
C PHE A 501 -7.35 -16.79 35.58
N GLN A 502 -6.37 -15.98 35.25
CA GLN A 502 -5.10 -16.41 34.66
C GLN A 502 -3.95 -15.99 35.58
N LEU A 503 -3.02 -16.91 35.83
CA LEU A 503 -1.81 -16.64 36.58
C LEU A 503 -0.63 -17.19 35.81
N ASP A 504 0.24 -16.30 35.33
CA ASP A 504 1.44 -16.62 34.57
C ASP A 504 2.67 -16.20 35.30
N SER A 505 3.72 -17.00 35.21
CA SER A 505 5.05 -16.68 35.75
C SER A 505 6.12 -16.83 34.68
N ASN A 506 7.09 -15.93 34.67
CA ASN A 506 8.24 -15.96 33.78
C ASN A 506 9.54 -15.87 34.62
N LEU A 507 10.45 -16.81 34.37
CA LEU A 507 11.81 -16.74 34.86
C LEU A 507 12.73 -16.54 33.67
N ARG A 508 13.54 -15.47 33.66
CA ARG A 508 14.48 -15.20 32.58
C ARG A 508 15.90 -15.09 33.15
N MET A 509 16.83 -15.69 32.46
CA MET A 509 18.26 -15.62 32.78
C MET A 509 18.98 -15.02 31.58
N MET A 510 19.69 -13.92 31.78
CA MET A 510 20.43 -13.22 30.75
C MET A 510 21.90 -13.14 31.11
N PHE A 511 22.75 -13.72 30.28
CA PHE A 511 24.20 -13.58 30.35
C PHE A 511 24.67 -12.78 29.14
N THR A 512 25.47 -11.74 29.37
CA THR A 512 26.01 -10.90 28.29
C THR A 512 27.49 -10.66 28.55
N HIS A 513 28.30 -10.89 27.53
CA HIS A 513 29.73 -10.56 27.53
C HIS A 513 30.00 -9.50 26.45
N TYR A 514 30.79 -8.49 26.82
CA TYR A 514 31.21 -7.42 25.92
C TYR A 514 32.74 -7.40 25.83
N ASP A 515 33.26 -7.35 24.60
CA ASP A 515 34.63 -6.95 24.30
C ASP A 515 34.57 -5.60 23.62
N GLN A 516 35.18 -4.55 24.22
CA GLN A 516 35.03 -3.16 23.78
C GLN A 516 36.41 -2.52 23.58
N THR A 517 36.48 -1.58 22.63
CA THR A 517 37.71 -0.83 22.34
C THR A 517 37.37 0.64 22.12
N VAL A 518 38.06 1.51 22.84
CA VAL A 518 38.01 2.96 22.58
C VAL A 518 39.03 3.29 21.49
N LEU A 519 38.61 4.07 20.51
CA LEU A 519 39.48 4.50 19.39
C LEU A 519 40.22 5.78 19.82
N GLY A 520 41.54 5.64 20.15
CA GLY A 520 42.37 6.70 20.68
C GLY A 520 42.36 6.80 22.20
N ASP A 521 42.96 7.87 22.74
CA ASP A 521 43.28 7.99 24.16
C ASP A 521 42.13 8.57 25.03
N GLN A 522 41.15 9.24 24.41
CA GLN A 522 40.08 9.92 25.14
C GLN A 522 38.73 9.74 24.42
N LEU A 523 37.66 9.56 25.22
CA LEU A 523 36.30 9.55 24.69
C LEU A 523 35.88 10.92 24.12
N LEU A 524 35.08 10.91 23.06
CA LEU A 524 34.48 12.11 22.50
C LEU A 524 33.73 12.92 23.57
N SER A 525 33.77 14.24 23.46
CA SER A 525 33.07 15.17 24.38
C SER A 525 31.58 14.92 24.47
N TYR A 526 31.00 14.33 23.44
CA TYR A 526 29.62 13.86 23.43
C TYR A 526 29.35 12.82 24.52
N TYR A 527 30.23 11.82 24.66
CA TYR A 527 30.08 10.72 25.62
C TYR A 527 30.43 11.21 27.05
N THR A 528 31.49 11.98 27.20
CA THR A 528 31.91 12.49 28.50
C THR A 528 30.89 13.48 29.12
N ARG A 529 30.24 14.30 28.28
CA ARG A 529 29.13 15.16 28.77
C ARG A 529 27.94 14.36 29.29
N ARG A 530 27.72 13.14 28.77
CA ARG A 530 26.66 12.21 29.19
C ARG A 530 27.08 11.29 30.33
N GLY A 531 28.30 11.49 30.87
CA GLY A 531 28.80 10.84 32.06
C GLY A 531 29.56 9.54 31.83
N PHE A 532 29.86 9.19 30.56
CA PHE A 532 30.79 8.11 30.33
C PHE A 532 32.21 8.58 30.70
N THR A 533 32.76 7.98 31.73
CA THR A 533 34.14 8.26 32.19
C THR A 533 35.11 7.21 31.64
N ASN A 534 34.65 5.99 31.50
CA ASN A 534 35.39 4.85 31.01
C ASN A 534 34.51 3.87 30.26
N ILE A 535 35.02 3.24 29.25
CA ILE A 535 34.43 2.06 28.60
C ILE A 535 35.39 0.90 28.88
N ALA A 536 34.96 -0.08 29.68
CA ALA A 536 35.82 -1.18 30.03
C ALA A 536 36.06 -2.12 28.83
N SER A 537 37.29 -2.59 28.67
CA SER A 537 37.67 -3.44 27.55
C SER A 537 36.95 -4.79 27.55
N SER A 538 36.57 -5.29 28.71
CA SER A 538 35.83 -6.55 28.87
C SER A 538 34.84 -6.45 30.03
N VAL A 539 33.58 -6.79 29.80
CA VAL A 539 32.53 -6.77 30.82
C VAL A 539 31.68 -8.02 30.73
N ASN A 540 31.50 -8.69 31.88
CA ASN A 540 30.54 -9.78 32.03
C ASN A 540 29.34 -9.33 32.86
N ARG A 541 28.14 -9.62 32.40
CA ARG A 541 26.91 -9.25 33.07
C ARG A 541 25.94 -10.43 33.11
N PHE A 542 25.50 -10.80 34.33
CA PHE A 542 24.46 -11.80 34.55
C PHE A 542 23.27 -11.15 35.27
N ILE A 543 22.09 -11.23 34.68
CA ILE A 543 20.85 -10.68 35.24
C ILE A 543 19.75 -11.75 35.18
N PRO A 544 19.38 -12.36 36.32
CA PRO A 544 18.15 -13.12 36.42
C PRO A 544 16.96 -12.19 36.62
N THR A 545 15.83 -12.42 35.98
CA THR A 545 14.60 -11.66 36.21
C THR A 545 13.45 -12.61 36.51
N PHE A 546 12.55 -12.14 37.37
CA PHE A 546 11.35 -12.86 37.75
C PHE A 546 10.13 -11.99 37.52
N GLN A 547 9.08 -12.57 36.94
CA GLN A 547 7.79 -11.93 36.70
C GLN A 547 6.67 -12.88 37.08
N ILE A 548 5.68 -12.38 37.77
CA ILE A 548 4.41 -13.06 37.98
C ILE A 548 3.26 -12.10 37.71
N GLN A 549 2.28 -12.54 36.94
CA GLN A 549 1.16 -11.74 36.53
C GLN A 549 -0.15 -12.48 36.78
N ALA A 550 -1.07 -11.80 37.45
CA ALA A 550 -2.44 -12.26 37.63
C ALA A 550 -3.38 -11.38 36.80
N ARG A 551 -4.32 -12.02 36.12
CA ARG A 551 -5.41 -11.37 35.38
C ARG A 551 -6.72 -11.97 35.78
N LEU A 552 -7.69 -11.14 36.15
CA LEU A 552 -9.09 -11.50 36.29
C LEU A 552 -9.84 -11.11 35.03
N ILE A 553 -10.84 -11.90 34.64
CA ILE A 553 -11.75 -11.58 33.53
C ILE A 553 -13.16 -11.65 34.12
N MET A 554 -13.83 -10.51 34.15
CA MET A 554 -15.16 -10.35 34.70
C MET A 554 -16.07 -9.82 33.60
N ASP A 555 -17.15 -10.52 33.32
CA ASP A 555 -18.15 -10.15 32.34
C ASP A 555 -19.44 -9.73 33.04
N ASN A 556 -20.08 -8.69 32.53
CA ASN A 556 -21.33 -8.17 33.02
C ASN A 556 -22.20 -7.66 31.86
N ASP A 557 -23.49 -7.99 31.89
CA ASP A 557 -24.44 -7.47 30.94
C ASP A 557 -25.25 -6.34 31.62
N PHE A 558 -25.41 -5.23 30.89
CA PHE A 558 -26.20 -4.09 31.38
C PHE A 558 -26.99 -3.43 30.24
N SER A 559 -28.03 -2.68 30.61
CA SER A 559 -28.80 -1.90 29.63
C SER A 559 -28.59 -0.43 29.87
N LEU A 560 -28.34 0.31 28.78
CA LEU A 560 -28.15 1.76 28.80
C LEU A 560 -28.91 2.39 27.62
N PHE A 561 -29.75 3.40 27.89
CA PHE A 561 -30.59 4.07 26.89
C PHE A 561 -31.47 3.14 26.06
N GLY A 562 -31.93 2.01 26.67
CA GLY A 562 -32.77 1.04 25.99
C GLY A 562 -32.04 0.03 25.08
N HIS A 563 -30.72 0.05 25.08
CA HIS A 563 -29.87 -0.91 24.38
C HIS A 563 -29.13 -1.81 25.37
N ASN A 564 -28.93 -3.07 25.01
CA ASN A 564 -28.18 -4.02 25.82
C ASN A 564 -26.70 -4.01 25.43
N PHE A 565 -25.85 -4.03 26.43
CA PHE A 565 -24.41 -4.06 26.31
C PHE A 565 -23.83 -5.18 27.16
N SER A 566 -22.72 -5.75 26.65
CA SER A 566 -21.88 -6.65 27.41
C SER A 566 -20.55 -5.95 27.70
N GLN A 567 -20.14 -5.96 28.97
CA GLN A 567 -18.89 -5.38 29.43
C GLN A 567 -17.96 -6.46 29.94
N SER A 568 -16.70 -6.50 29.47
CA SER A 568 -15.63 -7.18 30.16
C SER A 568 -14.80 -6.18 30.97
N LEU A 569 -14.39 -6.55 32.16
CA LEU A 569 -13.45 -5.83 33.00
C LEU A 569 -12.30 -6.77 33.35
N GLU A 570 -11.08 -6.40 32.92
CA GLU A 570 -9.89 -7.23 33.04
C GLU A 570 -8.82 -6.53 33.89
N PRO A 571 -8.92 -6.56 35.23
CA PRO A 571 -7.83 -6.07 36.09
C PRO A 571 -6.62 -7.00 36.00
N ILE A 572 -5.45 -6.36 35.95
CA ILE A 572 -4.13 -6.99 35.86
C ILE A 572 -3.24 -6.49 36.97
N ILE A 573 -2.58 -7.41 37.67
CA ILE A 573 -1.56 -7.12 38.65
C ILE A 573 -0.31 -7.93 38.27
N GLN A 574 0.83 -7.25 38.19
CA GLN A 574 2.12 -7.87 37.86
C GLN A 574 3.18 -7.45 38.85
N TYR A 575 3.89 -8.39 39.40
CA TYR A 575 5.14 -8.16 40.09
C TYR A 575 6.32 -8.53 39.22
N TYR A 576 7.30 -7.62 39.11
CA TYR A 576 8.50 -7.79 38.32
C TYR A 576 9.74 -7.47 39.17
N TYR A 577 10.74 -8.33 39.10
CA TYR A 577 12.02 -8.18 39.81
C TYR A 577 13.20 -8.41 38.88
N ALA A 578 14.15 -7.48 38.87
CA ALA A 578 15.45 -7.55 38.24
C ALA A 578 16.51 -6.93 39.15
N PRO A 579 17.59 -7.68 39.54
CA PRO A 579 18.63 -7.14 40.41
C PRO A 579 19.49 -6.09 39.69
N TYR A 580 20.00 -5.16 40.47
CA TYR A 580 20.97 -4.18 39.96
C TYR A 580 22.28 -4.85 39.54
N ARG A 581 22.79 -4.47 38.38
CA ARG A 581 24.16 -4.68 37.93
C ARG A 581 24.70 -3.39 37.36
N ASN A 582 25.95 -3.05 37.67
CA ASN A 582 26.62 -1.89 37.07
C ASN A 582 26.72 -2.08 35.55
N GLN A 583 26.35 -1.09 34.79
CA GLN A 583 26.36 -1.07 33.33
C GLN A 583 26.95 0.21 32.77
N ASP A 584 27.51 1.08 33.62
CA ASP A 584 28.04 2.39 33.23
C ASP A 584 29.32 2.27 32.37
N ASP A 585 30.05 1.13 32.53
CA ASP A 585 31.25 0.80 31.75
C ASP A 585 30.93 0.15 30.38
N ILE A 586 29.65 -0.07 30.07
CA ILE A 586 29.21 -0.64 28.80
C ILE A 586 28.82 0.49 27.84
N GLY A 587 29.35 0.48 26.63
CA GLY A 587 28.95 1.38 25.55
C GLY A 587 27.46 1.24 25.18
N LEU A 588 26.89 2.23 24.51
CA LEU A 588 25.55 2.20 23.94
C LEU A 588 25.66 1.94 22.43
N TYR A 589 25.33 0.74 22.00
CA TYR A 589 25.42 0.31 20.62
C TYR A 589 24.07 0.39 19.88
N ASP A 590 23.03 -0.25 20.45
CA ASP A 590 21.70 -0.36 19.84
C ASP A 590 20.56 -0.04 20.81
N THR A 591 20.88 0.52 21.97
CA THR A 591 19.93 0.74 23.05
C THR A 591 19.41 2.17 23.07
N THR A 592 18.08 2.31 23.10
CA THR A 592 17.34 3.56 23.20
C THR A 592 16.18 3.44 24.19
N ASN A 593 15.60 4.58 24.61
CA ASN A 593 14.39 4.56 25.43
C ASN A 593 13.18 4.08 24.61
N ILE A 594 12.37 3.23 25.22
CA ILE A 594 11.07 2.84 24.66
C ILE A 594 10.05 3.94 24.95
N VAL A 595 9.16 4.18 24.03
CA VAL A 595 8.01 5.08 24.19
C VAL A 595 7.04 4.50 25.22
N GLN A 596 6.73 5.25 26.26
CA GLN A 596 5.81 4.82 27.32
C GLN A 596 4.36 4.83 26.83
N ASP A 597 3.65 3.72 27.03
CA ASP A 597 2.21 3.55 26.84
C ASP A 597 1.64 2.62 27.93
N TYR A 598 0.37 2.23 27.81
CA TYR A 598 -0.24 1.30 28.75
C TYR A 598 0.51 -0.05 28.81
N PHE A 599 0.95 -0.58 27.68
CA PHE A 599 1.63 -1.90 27.63
C PHE A 599 3.04 -1.83 28.24
N PHE A 600 3.70 -0.69 28.14
CA PHE A 600 5.02 -0.44 28.72
C PHE A 600 5.07 -0.71 30.23
N ILE A 601 3.97 -0.48 30.96
CA ILE A 601 3.91 -0.69 32.41
C ILE A 601 4.12 -2.15 32.78
N PHE A 602 3.73 -3.05 31.86
CA PHE A 602 3.85 -4.51 32.04
C PHE A 602 5.04 -5.08 31.28
N ASP A 603 5.79 -4.25 30.55
CA ASP A 603 7.00 -4.70 29.84
C ASP A 603 8.14 -4.97 30.84
N ASP A 604 9.06 -5.83 30.44
CA ASP A 604 10.16 -6.28 31.28
C ASP A 604 11.45 -5.46 31.11
N ASN A 605 11.48 -4.47 30.23
CA ASN A 605 12.59 -3.53 30.07
C ASN A 605 12.11 -2.12 29.65
N LYS A 606 12.77 -1.08 30.14
CA LYS A 606 12.53 0.34 29.75
C LYS A 606 13.24 0.72 28.44
N TYR A 607 14.15 -0.10 28.00
CA TYR A 607 15.02 0.17 26.87
C TYR A 607 14.79 -0.83 25.74
N ALA A 608 14.82 -0.38 24.51
CA ALA A 608 15.03 -1.22 23.33
C ALA A 608 16.52 -1.62 23.29
N GLY A 609 16.81 -2.80 22.80
CA GLY A 609 18.18 -3.34 22.84
C GLY A 609 18.55 -3.94 24.20
N ILE A 610 19.79 -4.35 24.34
CA ILE A 610 20.25 -5.09 25.52
C ILE A 610 21.50 -4.47 26.21
N ASP A 611 22.00 -3.32 25.75
CA ASP A 611 23.14 -2.66 26.41
C ASP A 611 22.77 -2.11 27.78
N ARG A 612 21.50 -1.76 27.95
CA ARG A 612 20.91 -1.41 29.26
C ARG A 612 19.74 -2.33 29.54
N ILE A 613 19.79 -3.02 30.66
CA ILE A 613 18.70 -3.82 31.23
C ILE A 613 18.35 -3.19 32.56
N THR A 614 17.10 -2.79 32.70
CA THR A 614 16.60 -2.08 33.87
C THR A 614 16.71 -2.95 35.11
N ASP A 615 17.27 -2.42 36.19
CA ASP A 615 17.11 -2.98 37.53
C ASP A 615 15.76 -2.52 38.08
N ASP A 616 14.89 -3.46 38.36
CA ASP A 616 13.52 -3.20 38.72
C ASP A 616 13.04 -4.03 39.90
N ASN A 617 12.24 -3.41 40.74
CA ASN A 617 11.45 -4.07 41.75
C ASN A 617 10.13 -3.34 41.84
N ARG A 618 9.15 -3.79 41.05
CA ARG A 618 7.91 -3.05 40.87
C ARG A 618 6.67 -3.91 40.92
N LEU A 619 5.60 -3.26 41.33
CA LEU A 619 4.24 -3.75 41.26
C LEU A 619 3.48 -2.93 40.22
N SER A 620 3.16 -3.51 39.10
CA SER A 620 2.33 -2.87 38.04
C SER A 620 0.89 -3.27 38.24
N THR A 621 -0.01 -2.32 38.16
CA THR A 621 -1.45 -2.57 38.21
C THR A 621 -2.17 -1.78 37.13
N GLY A 622 -3.20 -2.34 36.60
CA GLY A 622 -4.02 -1.70 35.59
C GLY A 622 -5.26 -2.51 35.31
N PHE A 623 -6.10 -1.98 34.44
CA PHE A 623 -7.24 -2.72 33.93
C PHE A 623 -7.58 -2.30 32.50
N VAL A 624 -8.22 -3.19 31.80
CA VAL A 624 -8.86 -2.94 30.50
C VAL A 624 -10.34 -3.23 30.68
N SER A 625 -11.20 -2.34 30.22
CA SER A 625 -12.63 -2.56 30.12
C SER A 625 -13.08 -2.44 28.67
N ARG A 626 -13.80 -3.43 28.20
CA ARG A 626 -14.38 -3.48 26.84
C ARG A 626 -15.88 -3.51 26.94
N ILE A 627 -16.56 -2.70 26.15
CA ILE A 627 -18.01 -2.65 26.07
C ILE A 627 -18.43 -2.97 24.64
N SER A 628 -19.22 -4.00 24.47
CA SER A 628 -19.80 -4.42 23.19
C SER A 628 -21.30 -4.27 23.19
N ASP A 629 -21.90 -3.95 22.04
CA ASP A 629 -23.35 -3.90 21.89
C ASP A 629 -23.94 -5.31 21.67
N GLU A 630 -25.27 -5.39 21.56
CA GLU A 630 -26.04 -6.60 21.33
C GLU A 630 -25.66 -7.37 20.05
N ASN A 631 -25.00 -6.73 19.11
CA ASN A 631 -24.47 -7.34 17.87
C ASN A 631 -23.02 -7.81 18.02
N GLY A 632 -22.41 -7.69 19.21
CA GLY A 632 -21.03 -8.02 19.47
C GLY A 632 -20.02 -6.97 18.93
N ILE A 633 -20.49 -5.77 18.53
CA ILE A 633 -19.61 -4.71 18.07
C ILE A 633 -19.03 -3.99 19.29
N GLU A 634 -17.72 -3.93 19.40
CA GLU A 634 -17.05 -3.14 20.45
C GLU A 634 -17.37 -1.65 20.29
N ARG A 635 -17.92 -1.05 21.35
CA ARG A 635 -18.34 0.36 21.41
C ARG A 635 -17.40 1.23 22.21
N ALA A 636 -16.76 0.66 23.23
CA ALA A 636 -15.76 1.36 24.02
C ALA A 636 -14.68 0.40 24.50
N ILE A 637 -13.45 0.89 24.53
CA ILE A 637 -12.31 0.24 25.20
C ILE A 637 -11.67 1.30 26.06
N PHE A 638 -11.57 1.05 27.35
CA PHE A 638 -10.88 1.92 28.29
C PHE A 638 -9.75 1.14 28.95
N SER A 639 -8.54 1.72 28.99
CA SER A 639 -7.44 1.14 29.75
C SER A 639 -6.79 2.18 30.64
N LEU A 640 -6.41 1.75 31.84
CA LEU A 640 -5.70 2.58 32.83
C LEU A 640 -4.67 1.75 33.53
N GLY A 641 -3.45 2.29 33.70
CA GLY A 641 -2.39 1.57 34.41
C GLY A 641 -1.34 2.46 35.01
N LEU A 642 -0.72 1.94 36.06
CA LEU A 642 0.33 2.58 36.83
C LEU A 642 1.24 1.52 37.46
N ALA A 643 2.54 1.77 37.54
CA ALA A 643 3.47 0.94 38.27
C ALA A 643 4.03 1.66 39.52
N TYR A 644 4.18 0.91 40.60
CA TYR A 644 4.81 1.33 41.84
C TYR A 644 6.21 0.68 41.94
N TYR A 645 7.24 1.51 42.04
CA TYR A 645 8.62 1.06 42.25
C TYR A 645 8.87 0.87 43.74
N LEU A 646 9.05 -0.37 44.15
CA LEU A 646 9.38 -0.73 45.54
C LEU A 646 10.84 -0.46 45.88
N ARG A 647 11.66 -0.31 44.86
CA ARG A 647 13.04 0.12 44.90
C ARG A 647 13.32 1.08 43.75
N GLU A 648 14.12 2.09 44.02
CA GLU A 648 14.58 2.99 42.97
C GLU A 648 15.53 2.29 42.00
N GLY A 649 15.28 2.48 40.69
CA GLY A 649 16.15 1.98 39.65
C GLY A 649 17.42 2.78 39.51
N LYS A 650 18.56 2.11 39.48
CA LYS A 650 19.90 2.72 39.39
C LYS A 650 20.44 2.73 37.96
N VAL A 651 19.95 1.82 37.09
CA VAL A 651 20.38 1.74 35.69
C VAL A 651 19.73 2.85 34.89
N LYS A 652 20.55 3.69 34.26
CA LYS A 652 20.15 4.81 33.42
C LYS A 652 20.67 4.61 32.00
N LEU A 653 20.00 5.21 31.01
CA LEU A 653 20.48 5.18 29.63
C LEU A 653 21.88 5.79 29.51
N TYR A 654 22.07 6.95 30.11
CA TYR A 654 23.35 7.66 30.22
C TYR A 654 23.75 7.81 31.69
N PRO A 655 25.00 7.58 32.08
CA PRO A 655 25.40 7.60 33.49
C PRO A 655 25.11 8.96 34.21
N LYS A 656 25.26 10.09 33.55
CA LYS A 656 25.01 11.44 34.10
C LYS A 656 23.56 11.93 33.92
N TYR A 657 22.69 11.16 33.34
CA TYR A 657 21.30 11.59 33.12
C TYR A 657 20.55 11.56 34.45
N ASN A 658 20.21 12.72 34.95
CA ASN A 658 19.41 12.85 36.18
C ASN A 658 17.93 12.60 35.81
N GLU A 659 17.53 11.33 35.69
CA GLU A 659 16.12 11.02 35.82
C GLU A 659 15.72 11.26 37.28
N PRO A 660 14.67 12.03 37.53
CA PRO A 660 14.19 12.20 38.90
C PRO A 660 13.80 10.86 39.49
N ASN A 661 14.19 10.62 40.74
CA ASN A 661 13.83 9.42 41.48
C ASN A 661 12.34 9.35 41.65
N ARG A 662 11.70 8.39 41.02
CA ARG A 662 10.24 8.24 41.03
C ARG A 662 9.83 6.95 41.73
N ARG A 663 8.88 7.08 42.65
CA ARG A 663 8.24 5.93 43.27
C ARG A 663 7.09 5.36 42.42
N ARG A 664 6.62 6.11 41.44
CA ARG A 664 5.56 5.67 40.53
C ARG A 664 5.97 5.88 39.09
N SER A 665 5.49 5.04 38.22
CA SER A 665 5.55 5.32 36.77
C SER A 665 4.62 6.48 36.40
N PHE A 666 4.66 6.90 35.14
CA PHE A 666 3.57 7.71 34.60
C PHE A 666 2.24 6.93 34.65
N LEU A 667 1.16 7.61 34.95
CA LEU A 667 -0.19 7.12 34.73
C LEU A 667 -0.45 7.07 33.23
N ASN A 668 -0.77 5.91 32.73
CA ASN A 668 -1.13 5.71 31.33
C ASN A 668 -2.63 5.42 31.25
N ALA A 669 -3.33 6.18 30.40
CA ALA A 669 -4.74 5.96 30.13
C ALA A 669 -5.00 6.01 28.63
N SER A 670 -5.87 5.14 28.12
CA SER A 670 -6.39 5.23 26.78
C SER A 670 -7.88 5.01 26.74
N LEU A 671 -8.54 5.64 25.79
CA LEU A 671 -9.97 5.57 25.57
C LEU A 671 -10.26 5.50 24.07
N ASP A 672 -10.83 4.40 23.65
CA ASP A 672 -11.32 4.20 22.30
C ASP A 672 -12.85 4.14 22.35
N LEU A 673 -13.52 4.95 21.56
CA LEU A 673 -14.99 5.03 21.53
C LEU A 673 -15.50 4.93 20.09
N LYS A 674 -16.57 4.16 19.92
CA LYS A 674 -17.39 4.08 18.72
C LYS A 674 -18.86 4.28 19.09
N PRO A 675 -19.26 5.48 19.52
CA PRO A 675 -20.60 5.73 20.00
C PRO A 675 -21.66 5.49 18.93
N PHE A 676 -21.30 5.75 17.67
CA PHE A 676 -22.10 5.51 16.48
C PHE A 676 -21.26 4.81 15.43
N ASN A 677 -21.89 4.19 14.43
CA ASN A 677 -21.15 3.47 13.39
C ASN A 677 -20.23 4.37 12.55
N ASN A 678 -20.51 5.65 12.50
CA ASN A 678 -19.83 6.67 11.73
C ASN A 678 -18.92 7.60 12.55
N VAL A 679 -18.79 7.40 13.86
CA VAL A 679 -17.96 8.22 14.76
C VAL A 679 -16.97 7.33 15.48
N LEU A 680 -15.68 7.66 15.37
CA LEU A 680 -14.58 7.02 16.07
C LEU A 680 -13.83 8.08 16.87
N TYR A 681 -13.52 7.78 18.10
CA TYR A 681 -12.63 8.58 18.94
C TYR A 681 -11.54 7.68 19.51
N ASN A 682 -10.30 8.11 19.40
CA ASN A 682 -9.15 7.50 20.06
C ASN A 682 -8.42 8.56 20.85
N GLY A 683 -8.25 8.34 22.15
CA GLY A 683 -7.55 9.22 23.04
C GLY A 683 -6.53 8.46 23.89
N SER A 684 -5.36 9.02 24.08
CA SER A 684 -4.36 8.50 25.01
C SER A 684 -3.68 9.61 25.78
N LEU A 685 -3.31 9.36 27.01
CA LEU A 685 -2.56 10.27 27.83
C LEU A 685 -1.54 9.54 28.70
N VAL A 686 -0.40 10.20 28.91
CA VAL A 686 0.67 9.82 29.81
C VAL A 686 0.91 10.98 30.76
N TYR A 687 0.59 10.78 32.05
CA TYR A 687 0.63 11.84 33.07
C TYR A 687 1.57 11.49 34.21
N ASN A 688 2.46 12.41 34.53
CA ASN A 688 3.32 12.28 35.69
C ASN A 688 2.55 12.68 36.96
N THR A 689 2.24 11.68 37.80
CA THR A 689 1.46 11.87 39.02
C THR A 689 2.27 12.47 40.18
N GLU A 690 3.62 12.36 40.14
CA GLU A 690 4.52 12.90 41.17
C GLU A 690 4.80 14.38 40.93
N ASP A 691 5.27 14.71 39.73
CA ASP A 691 5.63 16.07 39.36
C ASP A 691 4.42 16.87 38.78
N ARG A 692 3.28 16.22 38.63
CA ARG A 692 1.98 16.83 38.22
C ARG A 692 2.02 17.51 36.86
N TYR A 693 2.58 16.86 35.85
CA TYR A 693 2.54 17.38 34.50
C TYR A 693 2.10 16.32 33.46
N LEU A 694 1.54 16.81 32.37
CA LEU A 694 1.23 15.98 31.21
C LEU A 694 2.51 15.76 30.39
N ASP A 695 2.89 14.50 30.20
CA ASP A 695 4.07 14.12 29.40
C ASP A 695 3.70 14.00 27.95
N ARG A 696 2.58 13.31 27.69
CA ARG A 696 2.10 13.08 26.35
C ARG A 696 0.58 12.98 26.32
N ALA A 697 -0.02 13.46 25.23
CA ALA A 697 -1.43 13.25 24.92
C ALA A 697 -1.61 13.14 23.41
N SER A 698 -2.48 12.26 23.01
CA SER A 698 -2.99 12.22 21.64
C SER A 698 -4.51 12.09 21.65
N SER A 699 -5.16 12.71 20.69
CA SER A 699 -6.61 12.65 20.52
C SER A 699 -6.92 12.67 19.03
N VAL A 700 -7.67 11.69 18.56
CA VAL A 700 -8.14 11.57 17.18
C VAL A 700 -9.64 11.39 17.22
N LEU A 701 -10.36 12.27 16.56
CA LEU A 701 -11.80 12.17 16.32
C LEU A 701 -12.02 12.02 14.83
N GLU A 702 -12.66 10.93 14.44
CA GLU A 702 -12.99 10.64 13.05
C GLU A 702 -14.49 10.54 12.88
N TYR A 703 -15.00 11.25 11.89
CA TYR A 703 -16.37 11.11 11.41
C TYR A 703 -16.33 10.56 9.99
N ASN A 704 -17.06 9.49 9.72
CA ASN A 704 -17.11 8.83 8.43
C ASN A 704 -18.55 8.57 8.02
N SER A 705 -19.00 9.25 6.96
CA SER A 705 -20.29 9.03 6.32
C SER A 705 -20.11 8.94 4.80
N ASP A 706 -21.15 8.57 4.08
CA ASP A 706 -21.10 8.42 2.61
C ASP A 706 -20.59 9.68 1.89
N ASN A 707 -20.94 10.87 2.39
CA ASN A 707 -20.61 12.14 1.74
C ASN A 707 -19.53 12.95 2.45
N TRP A 708 -19.18 12.60 3.68
CA TRP A 708 -18.25 13.37 4.48
C TRP A 708 -17.38 12.46 5.35
N VAL A 709 -16.08 12.55 5.14
CA VAL A 709 -15.06 11.96 6.00
C VAL A 709 -14.25 13.09 6.60
N ALA A 710 -14.14 13.15 7.91
CA ALA A 710 -13.36 14.18 8.60
C ALA A 710 -12.58 13.54 9.74
N GLN A 711 -11.31 13.92 9.88
CA GLN A 711 -10.46 13.54 11.01
C GLN A 711 -9.87 14.81 11.62
N LEU A 712 -10.15 15.01 12.90
CA LEU A 712 -9.50 16.01 13.74
C LEU A 712 -8.52 15.30 14.66
N ASN A 713 -7.27 15.73 14.68
CA ASN A 713 -6.25 15.13 15.51
C ASN A 713 -5.48 16.20 16.28
N TYR A 714 -5.12 15.86 17.52
CA TYR A 714 -4.29 16.66 18.38
C TYR A 714 -3.19 15.79 18.97
N ARG A 715 -1.97 16.29 18.98
CA ARG A 715 -0.81 15.63 19.58
C ARG A 715 -0.03 16.59 20.43
N TYR A 716 0.27 16.17 21.65
CA TYR A 716 1.16 16.83 22.57
C TYR A 716 2.24 15.86 23.04
N THR A 717 3.50 16.31 23.06
CA THR A 717 4.62 15.58 23.69
C THR A 717 5.55 16.60 24.31
N ARG A 718 5.73 16.50 25.61
CA ARG A 718 6.67 17.35 26.35
C ARG A 718 8.08 17.04 25.90
N ASN A 719 8.89 18.07 25.65
CA ASN A 719 10.25 17.94 25.13
C ASN A 719 10.35 17.03 23.88
N GLY A 720 9.26 16.96 23.10
CA GLY A 720 9.11 16.03 21.99
C GLY A 720 9.68 16.50 20.66
N ASN A 721 10.02 17.80 20.57
CA ASN A 721 10.68 18.39 19.42
C ASN A 721 12.07 18.89 19.81
N MET A 722 13.09 18.42 19.11
CA MET A 722 14.27 19.25 18.91
C MET A 722 13.89 20.27 17.85
N THR A 723 14.13 21.56 18.09
CA THR A 723 14.13 22.52 16.99
C THR A 723 15.00 21.91 15.91
N MET A 724 14.45 21.76 14.72
CA MET A 724 14.94 20.89 13.64
C MET A 724 16.44 21.07 13.36
N PHE A 725 17.01 22.21 13.77
CA PHE A 725 18.39 22.58 13.59
C PHE A 725 19.01 23.31 14.81
N GLY A 726 18.30 23.39 15.93
CA GLY A 726 18.76 24.04 17.16
C GLY A 726 18.99 23.03 18.31
N ASN A 727 19.75 23.46 19.31
CA ASN A 727 19.98 22.66 20.52
C ASN A 727 18.85 22.80 21.55
N GLU A 728 17.77 23.49 21.21
CA GLU A 728 16.65 23.71 22.13
C GLU A 728 15.66 22.55 21.99
N ILE A 729 15.35 21.98 23.14
CA ILE A 729 14.29 20.98 23.28
C ILE A 729 13.02 21.76 23.61
N ILE A 730 12.01 21.64 22.73
CA ILE A 730 10.72 22.30 22.88
C ILE A 730 9.59 21.27 22.95
N ASP A 731 8.46 21.68 23.47
CA ASP A 731 7.26 20.87 23.45
C ASP A 731 6.76 20.72 22.01
N MET A 732 6.26 19.55 21.68
CA MET A 732 5.56 19.32 20.43
C MET A 732 4.07 19.47 20.67
N ARG A 733 3.43 20.41 19.98
CA ARG A 733 1.98 20.63 20.02
C ARG A 733 1.48 20.75 18.59
N GLN A 734 0.74 19.77 18.12
CA GLN A 734 0.26 19.73 16.74
C GLN A 734 -1.25 19.56 16.71
N LEU A 735 -1.89 20.31 15.82
CA LEU A 735 -3.31 20.18 15.50
C LEU A 735 -3.43 19.90 14.01
N GLY A 736 -4.20 18.88 13.66
CA GLY A 736 -4.46 18.50 12.28
C GLY A 736 -5.94 18.35 12.01
N LEU A 737 -6.36 18.84 10.84
CA LEU A 737 -7.68 18.61 10.27
C LEU A 737 -7.49 18.06 8.86
N LEU A 738 -8.08 16.89 8.60
CA LEU A 738 -8.17 16.32 7.27
C LEU A 738 -9.65 16.02 6.99
N THR A 739 -10.19 16.53 5.89
CA THR A 739 -11.58 16.28 5.53
C THR A 739 -11.74 16.08 4.03
N LYS A 740 -12.61 15.14 3.67
CA LYS A 740 -13.10 14.93 2.32
C LYS A 740 -14.60 15.14 2.34
N PHE A 741 -15.07 16.02 1.51
CA PHE A 741 -16.48 16.34 1.38
C PHE A 741 -16.95 16.17 -0.07
N SER A 742 -18.04 15.42 -0.27
CA SER A 742 -18.70 15.25 -1.57
C SER A 742 -19.93 16.16 -1.62
N PHE A 743 -19.84 17.27 -2.37
CA PHE A 743 -20.95 18.20 -2.58
C PHE A 743 -22.06 17.56 -3.41
N SER A 744 -21.68 16.68 -4.32
CA SER A 744 -22.56 15.88 -5.15
C SER A 744 -21.83 14.61 -5.56
N ASP A 745 -22.52 13.70 -6.25
CA ASP A 745 -21.91 12.50 -6.83
C ASP A 745 -20.79 12.83 -7.84
N ARG A 746 -20.74 14.06 -8.34
CA ARG A 746 -19.77 14.53 -9.33
C ARG A 746 -18.67 15.43 -8.76
N LEU A 747 -18.92 16.17 -7.68
CA LEU A 747 -18.00 17.16 -7.14
C LEU A 747 -17.59 16.81 -5.71
N SER A 748 -16.32 16.65 -5.49
CA SER A 748 -15.74 16.42 -4.17
C SER A 748 -14.53 17.31 -3.91
N MET A 749 -14.27 17.59 -2.65
CA MET A 749 -13.16 18.40 -2.16
C MET A 749 -12.44 17.68 -1.02
N VAL A 750 -11.12 17.75 -1.01
CA VAL A 750 -10.27 17.34 0.11
C VAL A 750 -9.57 18.58 0.65
N LEU A 751 -9.62 18.75 1.96
CA LEU A 751 -8.90 19.79 2.70
C LEU A 751 -8.04 19.13 3.75
N GLY A 752 -6.78 19.50 3.82
CA GLY A 752 -5.85 19.12 4.87
C GLY A 752 -5.19 20.37 5.45
N TYR A 753 -5.11 20.43 6.77
CA TYR A 753 -4.43 21.49 7.48
C TYR A 753 -3.76 20.94 8.73
N TYR A 754 -2.44 21.07 8.81
CA TYR A 754 -1.66 20.67 9.96
C TYR A 754 -0.87 21.88 10.48
N GLN A 755 -0.97 22.16 11.76
CA GLN A 755 -0.32 23.29 12.43
C GLN A 755 0.53 22.82 13.60
N ASP A 756 1.74 23.34 13.68
CA ASP A 756 2.55 23.37 14.88
C ASP A 756 2.11 24.57 15.74
N LEU A 757 1.46 24.27 16.86
CA LEU A 757 0.94 25.31 17.78
C LEU A 757 2.03 25.96 18.61
N GLU A 758 3.16 25.27 18.87
CA GLU A 758 4.28 25.82 19.63
C GLU A 758 5.06 26.83 18.79
N GLN A 759 5.37 26.48 17.56
CA GLN A 759 6.07 27.37 16.62
C GLN A 759 5.10 28.28 15.84
N LYS A 760 3.79 28.17 16.07
CA LYS A 760 2.73 28.98 15.42
C LYS A 760 2.81 28.98 13.89
N ARG A 761 3.19 27.87 13.30
CA ARG A 761 3.34 27.72 11.85
C ARG A 761 2.54 26.55 11.31
N ALA A 762 2.10 26.67 10.05
CA ALA A 762 1.54 25.51 9.34
C ALA A 762 2.66 24.56 8.91
N ILE A 763 2.43 23.27 9.08
CA ILE A 763 3.35 22.20 8.65
C ILE A 763 2.96 21.76 7.24
N ASP A 764 1.67 21.58 7.01
CA ASP A 764 1.12 21.09 5.74
C ASP A 764 -0.27 21.69 5.55
N ARG A 765 -0.54 22.12 4.32
CA ARG A 765 -1.86 22.57 3.84
C ARG A 765 -2.11 21.99 2.48
N VAL A 766 -3.25 21.38 2.30
CA VAL A 766 -3.66 20.86 1.00
C VAL A 766 -5.11 21.17 0.72
N ILE A 767 -5.39 21.59 -0.49
CA ILE A 767 -6.73 21.66 -1.05
C ILE A 767 -6.72 20.90 -2.37
N LYS A 768 -7.70 20.02 -2.56
CA LYS A 768 -7.91 19.30 -3.81
C LYS A 768 -9.38 19.36 -4.17
N LEU A 769 -9.66 19.75 -5.39
CA LEU A 769 -10.98 19.68 -6.00
C LEU A 769 -10.98 18.57 -7.03
N ARG A 770 -12.04 17.78 -7.05
CA ARG A 770 -12.26 16.71 -8.02
C ARG A 770 -13.67 16.84 -8.57
N TYR A 771 -13.74 16.93 -9.89
CA TYR A 771 -14.99 16.79 -10.63
C TYR A 771 -14.94 15.51 -11.46
N GLU A 772 -15.99 14.71 -11.36
CA GLU A 772 -16.09 13.40 -12.02
C GLU A 772 -17.34 13.34 -12.88
N ASP A 773 -17.17 12.99 -14.15
CA ASP A 773 -18.28 12.68 -15.05
C ASP A 773 -18.25 11.19 -15.44
N CYS A 774 -19.18 10.77 -16.27
CA CYS A 774 -19.31 9.36 -16.65
C CYS A 774 -18.04 8.82 -17.33
N CYS A 775 -17.44 9.61 -18.23
CA CYS A 775 -16.30 9.17 -19.03
C CYS A 775 -14.99 9.90 -18.74
N TRP A 776 -14.99 10.87 -17.83
CA TRP A 776 -13.77 11.59 -17.47
C TRP A 776 -13.78 12.07 -16.01
N ARG A 777 -12.60 12.41 -15.51
CA ARG A 777 -12.38 12.99 -14.20
C ARG A 777 -11.34 14.09 -14.29
N PHE A 778 -11.63 15.23 -13.71
CA PHE A 778 -10.68 16.34 -13.55
C PHE A 778 -10.36 16.54 -12.07
N SER A 779 -9.10 16.69 -11.75
CA SER A 779 -8.64 17.01 -10.40
C SER A 779 -7.64 18.16 -10.45
N ALA A 780 -7.79 19.13 -9.55
CA ALA A 780 -6.83 20.20 -9.35
C ALA A 780 -6.46 20.26 -7.87
N TYR A 781 -5.18 20.47 -7.55
CA TYR A 781 -4.72 20.59 -6.17
C TYR A 781 -3.71 21.71 -6.01
N ALA A 782 -3.71 22.29 -4.82
CA ALA A 782 -2.65 23.14 -4.29
C ALA A 782 -2.22 22.60 -2.94
N GLU A 783 -0.92 22.52 -2.73
CA GLU A 783 -0.31 22.01 -1.50
C GLU A 783 0.80 22.96 -1.08
N GLN A 784 0.87 23.27 0.23
CA GLN A 784 2.00 23.92 0.85
C GLN A 784 2.52 23.01 1.94
N VAL A 785 3.77 22.60 1.84
CA VAL A 785 4.41 21.71 2.79
C VAL A 785 5.71 22.33 3.30
N TYR A 786 5.95 22.17 4.58
CA TYR A 786 7.17 22.64 5.22
C TYR A 786 8.25 21.57 5.04
N GLU A 787 9.19 21.79 4.12
CA GLU A 787 10.27 20.84 3.80
C GLU A 787 11.56 21.24 4.52
N PRO A 788 12.19 20.28 5.25
CA PRO A 788 13.46 20.54 5.90
C PRO A 788 14.60 20.57 4.87
N ASP A 789 15.41 21.62 4.90
CA ASP A 789 16.72 21.63 4.25
C ASP A 789 17.79 21.17 5.25
N ASN A 790 18.13 19.89 5.16
CA ASN A 790 19.10 19.26 6.06
C ASN A 790 20.52 19.88 5.96
N ARG A 791 20.83 20.60 4.89
CA ARG A 791 22.10 21.21 4.62
C ARG A 791 22.21 22.59 5.28
N ARG A 792 21.27 23.47 4.97
CA ARG A 792 21.20 24.82 5.55
C ARG A 792 20.69 24.83 6.98
N LYS A 793 20.16 23.71 7.47
CA LYS A 793 19.52 23.57 8.76
C LYS A 793 18.37 24.58 8.97
N ILE A 794 17.67 24.85 7.89
CA ILE A 794 16.44 25.64 7.86
C ILE A 794 15.33 24.78 7.28
N ALA A 795 14.12 25.25 7.38
CA ALA A 795 13.00 24.60 6.72
C ALA A 795 12.19 25.66 5.99
N ASP A 796 11.93 25.44 4.72
CA ASP A 796 11.22 26.34 3.84
C ASP A 796 9.85 25.78 3.46
N LEU A 797 8.94 26.70 3.10
CA LEU A 797 7.59 26.36 2.66
C LEU A 797 7.59 26.16 1.14
N ASP A 798 7.49 24.91 0.69
CA ASP A 798 7.30 24.61 -0.74
C ASP A 798 5.83 24.63 -1.11
N THR A 799 5.50 25.27 -2.23
CA THR A 799 4.14 25.35 -2.78
C THR A 799 4.07 24.57 -4.08
N LYS A 800 3.17 23.59 -4.12
CA LYS A 800 2.98 22.68 -5.25
C LYS A 800 1.59 22.84 -5.83
N PHE A 801 1.51 22.86 -7.15
CA PHE A 801 0.27 22.85 -7.89
C PHE A 801 0.25 21.70 -8.88
N GLY A 802 -0.89 21.09 -9.05
CA GLY A 802 -1.05 20.05 -10.07
C GLY A 802 -2.48 19.98 -10.56
N ILE A 803 -2.59 19.58 -11.81
CA ILE A 803 -3.85 19.24 -12.46
C ILE A 803 -3.73 17.85 -13.06
N GLN A 804 -4.84 17.13 -13.02
CA GLN A 804 -4.95 15.79 -13.57
C GLN A 804 -6.24 15.68 -14.34
N PHE A 805 -6.16 15.14 -15.53
CA PHE A 805 -7.30 14.79 -16.34
C PHE A 805 -7.25 13.30 -16.65
N GLU A 806 -8.28 12.58 -16.27
CA GLU A 806 -8.42 11.15 -16.48
C GLU A 806 -9.56 10.91 -17.47
N MET A 807 -9.25 10.24 -18.57
CA MET A 807 -10.22 9.68 -19.50
C MET A 807 -10.50 8.25 -19.06
N LYS A 808 -11.67 8.02 -18.47
CA LYS A 808 -12.02 6.71 -17.91
C LYS A 808 -12.03 5.65 -19.00
N GLY A 809 -11.32 4.55 -18.75
CA GLY A 809 -11.18 3.46 -19.71
C GLY A 809 -10.10 3.67 -20.77
N LEU A 810 -9.38 4.81 -20.76
CA LEU A 810 -8.28 5.08 -21.70
C LEU A 810 -7.00 5.47 -20.97
N ALA A 811 -6.95 6.63 -20.31
CA ALA A 811 -5.70 7.21 -19.84
C ALA A 811 -5.88 8.26 -18.75
N THR A 812 -4.85 8.46 -17.94
CA THR A 812 -4.71 9.57 -17.01
C THR A 812 -3.57 10.47 -17.45
N LEU A 813 -3.84 11.76 -17.65
CA LEU A 813 -2.86 12.76 -18.03
C LEU A 813 -2.68 13.78 -16.89
N GLY A 814 -1.43 14.19 -16.60
CA GLY A 814 -1.14 15.21 -15.61
C GLY A 814 -0.44 14.67 -14.37
N ALA A 815 -0.51 15.42 -13.26
CA ALA A 815 0.16 15.07 -12.03
C ALA A 815 -0.41 13.79 -11.40
N LYS A 816 0.46 13.00 -10.75
CA LYS A 816 0.04 11.81 -10.02
C LYS A 816 -1.05 12.16 -9.00
N ASP A 817 -2.08 11.34 -8.93
CA ASP A 817 -3.22 11.61 -8.03
C ASP A 817 -2.77 11.62 -6.57
N ILE A 818 -3.02 12.74 -5.89
CA ILE A 818 -2.83 12.89 -4.45
C ILE A 818 -3.94 12.18 -3.66
N SER A 819 -4.97 11.65 -4.31
CA SER A 819 -6.09 10.98 -3.62
C SER A 819 -5.67 9.73 -2.85
N ASP A 820 -4.66 9.01 -3.34
CA ASP A 820 -4.05 7.90 -2.60
C ASP A 820 -3.33 8.37 -1.32
N THR A 821 -3.14 9.68 -1.16
CA THR A 821 -2.51 10.27 0.01
C THR A 821 -3.46 10.51 1.17
N MET A 822 -4.78 10.36 0.98
CA MET A 822 -5.69 10.53 2.12
C MET A 822 -5.45 9.44 3.18
N ASP A 823 -5.32 8.19 2.76
CA ASP A 823 -5.02 7.09 3.67
C ASP A 823 -3.62 7.18 4.29
N THR A 824 -2.66 7.77 3.57
CA THR A 824 -1.29 7.99 4.07
C THR A 824 -1.17 9.25 4.94
N ARG A 825 -2.07 10.24 4.80
CA ARG A 825 -2.09 11.48 5.59
C ARG A 825 -2.94 11.36 6.85
N LEU A 826 -3.88 10.43 6.90
CA LEU A 826 -4.55 10.08 8.14
C LEU A 826 -3.46 9.62 9.12
N LEU A 827 -3.42 10.24 10.30
CA LEU A 827 -2.47 9.79 11.31
C LEU A 827 -2.69 8.30 11.57
N PRO A 828 -1.64 7.47 11.44
CA PRO A 828 -1.76 6.06 11.76
C PRO A 828 -1.99 5.97 13.27
N TYR A 829 -3.20 5.71 13.68
CA TYR A 829 -3.49 5.17 14.99
C TYR A 829 -3.85 3.70 14.83
N SER A 830 -3.43 2.88 15.78
CA SER A 830 -3.87 1.49 15.80
C SER A 830 -5.37 1.50 15.96
N ARG A 831 -6.12 1.18 14.90
CA ARG A 831 -7.57 1.05 14.97
C ARG A 831 -7.87 -0.17 15.86
N PRO A 832 -8.33 0.02 17.10
CA PRO A 832 -8.59 -1.09 18.01
C PRO A 832 -9.81 -1.90 17.58
N PHE A 833 -10.67 -1.29 16.76
CA PHE A 833 -11.83 -1.95 16.19
C PHE A 833 -11.46 -2.50 14.82
N ASN A 834 -11.58 -3.82 14.65
CA ASN A 834 -11.54 -4.45 13.33
C ASN A 834 -12.75 -3.96 12.53
N LEU A 835 -12.61 -2.82 11.89
CA LEU A 835 -13.51 -2.41 10.84
C LEU A 835 -13.17 -3.32 9.65
N SER A 836 -13.82 -4.48 9.55
CA SER A 836 -13.85 -5.21 8.29
C SER A 836 -14.37 -4.22 7.25
N GLU A 837 -13.53 -3.91 6.28
CA GLU A 837 -13.95 -3.24 5.06
C GLU A 837 -15.06 -4.10 4.43
N ASN A 838 -16.29 -3.64 4.49
CA ASN A 838 -17.40 -4.16 3.70
C ASN A 838 -17.69 -3.21 2.55
#